data_ca9be72dcc401b2debad2087e6c9d200
#
_entry.id   ca9be72dcc401b2debad2087e6c9d200
#
_cell.length_a   1.000
_cell.length_b   1.000
_cell.length_c   1.000
_cell.angle_alpha   90.00
_cell.angle_beta   90.00
_cell.angle_gamma   90.00
#
_symmetry.space_group_name_H-M   'P 1'
#
loop_
_entity.id
_entity.type
_entity.pdbx_description
1 polymer ?
#
loop_
_entity_poly.entity_id
_entity_poly.type
_entity_poly.pdbx_seq_one_letter_code
_entity_poly.pdbx_strand_id
1 'polypeptide(L)'
;MKSRVSYWSGLILSLLFYCLGAKELAAQDEISFVTALPVNSEIRLEINADGEVVTEGLRFVRSEQMQGITFSYYTLLSQEVKLKGAILELDCSDQEITQLDLSQAARLQTLFAYKNKLTSIDLGSSSALDFVDLSYNELTTMEIPALPRLQRLALYNNRLEELSIGSCPQLSYLDIHGNQLALSVCEALPSHLPQRDQAGTLVAVDNTQQEGNKYSKQAVETAKEKGWEVFDYNGSPFSMKPYRGFDYVPQVSDRLITLSSAKPQSSEISITIRSDEPYRIEGAEILSEEKYFSGEAHLKLRLGGSGTILLYGDILSLDCSQAELTQLTFSTESLISSLICKDNALERLDLTGLKLLKQLDCRNNKLVEIQLSADLPLLLLSVANNKLSEAKVASLVSALATSDDENLFRRAIVFDSREAVRDGNRFSADIVSQLKDKGFTPLAIVNDEEQLIYYKGWDYTPQIASGRGVTFKTNRAVGEMLLVEITPVAGEDCSVSGATLLYLDAPGDTPYEVYRVDKELITIAGSVAKLDLGDCGVTMLDCTQAPSLTELLLVKNPQLQALDLTANKKIETLQIVGCGIATIDARSLTNLRRLYAGYSALREVDLSQCEKLETLNMDKLQLTELSLASNKRLKSLSCSENNLTELDLSAHPYLEDLDCSRNALTRLTLPQEAPLLRLEASHNKLQSIPLGTYPNLQQLACYDNKIDTLHASSLFASLPSRPDGSRGRLLFCDSSIETEGNSAYQRDVAQGETKNWLVLDFNGSPTKAKRYKGVPNPNPIELPLQQSWVVAQVGRELQIRHMPIGEELFIFSPTGVLLYRTTVREEVTSIDTTDYPPQIVLSAMGHSRVVALSRGE
;
A
#
# COMPACT_ATOMS: atom_id res chain seq x y z
N MET A 1 13.28 10.58 -6.62
CA MET A 1 13.40 9.30 -5.90
C MET A 1 12.18 9.03 -5.00
N LYS A 2 10.95 9.28 -5.41
CA LYS A 2 9.72 8.99 -4.62
C LYS A 2 8.53 8.54 -5.48
N SER A 3 8.75 7.97 -6.68
CA SER A 3 7.65 7.65 -7.61
C SER A 3 7.53 6.19 -8.05
N ARG A 4 8.19 5.23 -7.35
CA ARG A 4 8.06 3.79 -7.68
C ARG A 4 7.14 2.99 -6.74
N VAL A 5 6.43 3.63 -5.81
CA VAL A 5 5.63 2.92 -4.78
C VAL A 5 4.14 2.78 -5.13
N SER A 6 3.63 3.42 -6.19
CA SER A 6 2.18 3.44 -6.46
C SER A 6 1.66 2.53 -7.58
N TYR A 7 2.45 1.55 -8.07
CA TYR A 7 2.03 0.71 -9.20
C TYR A 7 1.71 -0.76 -8.89
N TRP A 8 1.62 -1.15 -7.60
CA TRP A 8 1.43 -2.56 -7.20
C TRP A 8 0.03 -2.94 -6.68
N SER A 9 -0.99 -2.13 -6.89
CA SER A 9 -2.34 -2.41 -6.34
C SER A 9 -3.42 -2.80 -7.36
N GLY A 10 -3.07 -3.43 -8.49
CA GLY A 10 -4.02 -3.71 -9.56
C GLY A 10 -4.03 -5.13 -10.14
N LEU A 11 -3.58 -6.16 -9.43
CA LEU A 11 -3.51 -7.51 -10.03
C LEU A 11 -4.01 -8.59 -9.06
N ILE A 12 -5.33 -8.70 -8.87
CA ILE A 12 -5.98 -9.94 -8.40
C ILE A 12 -7.35 -10.02 -9.07
N LEU A 13 -7.50 -10.82 -10.11
CA LEU A 13 -8.66 -11.68 -10.41
C LEU A 13 -8.55 -12.22 -11.84
N SER A 14 -8.07 -13.44 -12.00
CA SER A 14 -8.63 -14.41 -12.97
C SER A 14 -7.70 -15.61 -13.10
N LEU A 15 -8.03 -16.73 -12.50
CA LEU A 15 -7.56 -18.06 -12.92
C LEU A 15 -8.39 -19.14 -12.20
N LEU A 16 -9.33 -19.70 -12.92
CA LEU A 16 -9.87 -21.02 -12.65
C LEU A 16 -10.11 -21.70 -13.99
N PHE A 17 -9.52 -22.83 -14.15
CA PHE A 17 -9.69 -23.93 -15.12
C PHE A 17 -8.38 -24.29 -15.85
N TYR A 18 -7.72 -25.32 -15.38
CA TYR A 18 -7.43 -26.57 -16.09
C TYR A 18 -6.57 -27.49 -15.20
N CYS A 19 -7.16 -28.52 -14.64
CA CYS A 19 -6.45 -29.71 -14.19
C CYS A 19 -6.93 -30.88 -15.00
N LEU A 20 -5.98 -31.59 -15.62
CA LEU A 20 -5.87 -33.08 -15.68
C LEU A 20 -5.09 -33.53 -16.94
N GLY A 21 -4.00 -34.25 -16.73
CA GLY A 21 -3.58 -35.27 -17.66
C GLY A 21 -2.18 -35.12 -18.27
N ALA A 22 -1.37 -36.11 -17.99
CA ALA A 22 -0.15 -36.52 -18.66
C ALA A 22 1.18 -35.94 -18.11
N LYS A 23 1.92 -36.80 -17.37
CA LYS A 23 3.37 -36.73 -17.29
C LYS A 23 3.96 -37.07 -18.65
N GLU A 24 4.05 -36.10 -19.52
CA GLU A 24 5.06 -36.06 -20.56
C GLU A 24 6.29 -35.38 -19.97
N LEU A 25 7.51 -35.84 -20.28
CA LEU A 25 8.73 -35.10 -20.05
C LEU A 25 8.55 -33.72 -20.72
N ALA A 26 8.14 -32.73 -19.98
CA ALA A 26 8.10 -31.36 -20.47
C ALA A 26 9.53 -30.99 -20.84
N ALA A 27 9.76 -30.54 -22.06
CA ALA A 27 10.99 -29.88 -22.46
C ALA A 27 11.28 -28.82 -21.38
N GLN A 28 12.51 -28.87 -20.81
CA GLN A 28 12.91 -27.87 -19.85
C GLN A 28 12.89 -26.49 -20.55
N ASP A 29 12.13 -25.54 -20.05
CA ASP A 29 12.18 -24.17 -20.55
C ASP A 29 13.64 -23.69 -20.49
N GLU A 30 14.15 -23.16 -21.60
CA GLU A 30 15.51 -22.64 -21.72
C GLU A 30 15.46 -21.23 -22.31
N ILE A 31 16.19 -20.31 -21.69
CA ILE A 31 16.51 -19.00 -22.24
C ILE A 31 18.02 -18.97 -22.47
N SER A 32 18.45 -18.57 -23.67
CA SER A 32 19.86 -18.38 -23.91
C SER A 32 20.17 -16.98 -24.43
N PHE A 33 21.37 -16.48 -24.12
CA PHE A 33 21.83 -15.21 -24.64
C PHE A 33 23.34 -15.20 -24.89
N VAL A 34 23.76 -14.32 -25.79
CA VAL A 34 25.16 -14.02 -26.06
C VAL A 34 25.43 -12.58 -25.64
N THR A 35 26.49 -12.40 -24.83
CA THR A 35 26.95 -11.07 -24.42
C THR A 35 28.28 -10.70 -25.05
N ALA A 36 28.50 -9.40 -25.33
CA ALA A 36 29.80 -8.88 -25.78
C ALA A 36 30.79 -8.67 -24.62
N LEU A 37 30.36 -8.82 -23.37
CA LEU A 37 31.25 -8.72 -22.21
C LEU A 37 32.33 -9.78 -22.27
N PRO A 38 33.60 -9.46 -21.88
CA PRO A 38 34.68 -10.44 -21.81
C PRO A 38 34.41 -11.54 -20.78
N VAL A 39 34.91 -12.77 -21.05
CA VAL A 39 34.93 -13.84 -20.05
C VAL A 39 35.65 -13.33 -18.78
N ASN A 40 35.17 -13.72 -17.61
CA ASN A 40 35.54 -13.28 -16.28
C ASN A 40 34.95 -11.87 -15.87
N SER A 41 34.21 -11.22 -16.72
CA SER A 41 33.40 -10.05 -16.27
C SER A 41 32.34 -10.48 -15.29
N GLU A 42 31.91 -9.56 -14.44
CA GLU A 42 30.73 -9.72 -13.59
C GLU A 42 29.47 -9.34 -14.39
N ILE A 43 28.47 -10.20 -14.38
CA ILE A 43 27.15 -9.97 -14.98
C ILE A 43 26.09 -10.02 -13.89
N ARG A 44 25.08 -9.15 -13.99
CA ARG A 44 23.97 -9.05 -13.04
C ARG A 44 22.67 -9.49 -13.70
N LEU A 45 21.98 -10.43 -13.09
CA LEU A 45 20.68 -10.90 -13.54
C LEU A 45 19.69 -10.87 -12.38
N GLU A 46 18.43 -10.56 -12.67
CA GLU A 46 17.30 -10.91 -11.82
C GLU A 46 16.53 -12.03 -12.51
N ILE A 47 16.35 -13.13 -11.80
CA ILE A 47 15.65 -14.31 -12.32
C ILE A 47 14.61 -14.73 -11.31
N ASN A 48 13.35 -14.60 -11.66
CA ASN A 48 12.22 -15.15 -10.91
C ASN A 48 11.70 -16.37 -11.67
N ALA A 49 11.65 -17.52 -11.01
CA ALA A 49 11.30 -18.78 -11.64
C ALA A 49 10.45 -19.65 -10.72
N ASP A 50 9.63 -20.47 -11.31
CA ASP A 50 8.88 -21.52 -10.61
C ASP A 50 9.76 -22.77 -10.49
N GLY A 51 10.66 -22.76 -9.49
CA GLY A 51 11.61 -23.84 -9.23
C GLY A 51 13.08 -23.45 -9.37
N GLU A 52 13.95 -24.43 -9.46
CA GLU A 52 15.40 -24.24 -9.57
C GLU A 52 15.79 -23.88 -11.01
N VAL A 53 16.64 -22.86 -11.15
CA VAL A 53 17.23 -22.48 -12.44
C VAL A 53 18.68 -22.95 -12.49
N VAL A 54 18.99 -23.75 -13.48
CA VAL A 54 20.36 -24.17 -13.78
C VAL A 54 20.97 -23.17 -14.75
N THR A 55 22.13 -22.61 -14.40
CA THR A 55 22.82 -21.63 -15.23
C THR A 55 24.07 -22.29 -15.85
N GLU A 56 24.20 -22.24 -17.18
CA GLU A 56 25.40 -22.65 -17.92
C GLU A 56 26.13 -21.41 -18.43
N GLY A 57 27.44 -21.40 -18.40
CA GLY A 57 28.27 -20.26 -18.79
C GLY A 57 28.42 -19.20 -17.68
N LEU A 58 27.83 -19.42 -16.50
CA LEU A 58 27.88 -18.53 -15.37
C LEU A 58 28.36 -19.24 -14.09
N ARG A 59 29.07 -18.49 -13.24
CA ARG A 59 29.40 -18.90 -11.87
C ARG A 59 28.85 -17.90 -10.90
N PHE A 60 27.93 -18.31 -10.05
CA PHE A 60 27.33 -17.45 -9.02
C PHE A 60 28.41 -16.88 -8.09
N VAL A 61 28.29 -15.59 -7.77
CA VAL A 61 29.16 -14.83 -6.87
C VAL A 61 28.43 -14.43 -5.60
N ARG A 62 27.35 -13.65 -5.75
CA ARG A 62 26.57 -13.13 -4.65
C ARG A 62 25.17 -12.72 -5.12
N SER A 63 24.27 -12.51 -4.17
CA SER A 63 23.01 -11.81 -4.44
C SER A 63 22.92 -10.55 -3.59
N GLU A 64 22.32 -9.50 -4.14
CA GLU A 64 22.06 -8.24 -3.46
C GLU A 64 20.58 -7.90 -3.60
N GLN A 65 19.97 -7.42 -2.52
CA GLN A 65 18.58 -6.97 -2.54
C GLN A 65 18.54 -5.45 -2.57
N MET A 66 17.93 -4.88 -3.60
CA MET A 66 17.71 -3.44 -3.75
C MET A 66 16.21 -3.17 -3.89
N GLN A 67 15.61 -2.44 -2.94
CA GLN A 67 14.20 -2.06 -2.96
C GLN A 67 13.20 -3.24 -3.12
N GLY A 68 13.51 -4.38 -2.52
CA GLY A 68 12.68 -5.59 -2.59
C GLY A 68 12.94 -6.50 -3.80
N ILE A 69 13.82 -6.10 -4.71
CA ILE A 69 14.25 -6.86 -5.88
C ILE A 69 15.58 -7.56 -5.57
N THR A 70 15.71 -8.84 -5.90
CA THR A 70 16.94 -9.61 -5.65
C THR A 70 17.73 -9.76 -6.95
N PHE A 71 18.83 -9.04 -7.07
CA PHE A 71 19.78 -9.20 -8.15
C PHE A 71 20.85 -10.23 -7.79
N SER A 72 21.12 -11.14 -8.71
CA SER A 72 22.18 -12.14 -8.60
C SER A 72 23.33 -11.76 -9.51
N TYR A 73 24.52 -11.77 -8.93
CA TYR A 73 25.77 -11.45 -9.63
C TYR A 73 26.53 -12.72 -9.94
N TYR A 74 27.00 -12.83 -11.17
CA TYR A 74 27.71 -13.99 -11.67
C TYR A 74 29.02 -13.58 -12.32
N THR A 75 30.04 -14.45 -12.25
CA THR A 75 31.20 -14.36 -13.11
C THR A 75 30.90 -15.07 -14.43
N LEU A 76 31.12 -14.38 -15.54
CA LEU A 76 30.93 -14.92 -16.89
C LEU A 76 32.03 -15.96 -17.21
N LEU A 77 31.65 -17.19 -17.42
CA LEU A 77 32.56 -18.28 -17.81
C LEU A 77 32.59 -18.52 -19.34
N SER A 78 31.52 -18.13 -20.02
CA SER A 78 31.37 -18.16 -21.48
C SER A 78 30.54 -16.93 -21.88
N GLN A 79 30.77 -16.37 -23.06
CA GLN A 79 29.93 -15.35 -23.63
C GLN A 79 28.54 -15.87 -24.03
N GLU A 80 28.41 -17.17 -24.29
CA GLU A 80 27.14 -17.85 -24.44
C GLU A 80 26.68 -18.36 -23.07
N VAL A 81 25.48 -17.97 -22.67
CA VAL A 81 24.86 -18.27 -21.39
C VAL A 81 23.53 -18.97 -21.63
N LYS A 82 23.23 -20.00 -20.83
CA LYS A 82 21.94 -20.68 -20.85
C LYS A 82 21.36 -20.73 -19.45
N LEU A 83 20.09 -20.43 -19.36
CA LEU A 83 19.25 -20.45 -18.16
C LEU A 83 18.17 -21.50 -18.37
N LYS A 84 18.23 -22.60 -17.60
CA LYS A 84 17.31 -23.74 -17.74
C LYS A 84 16.41 -23.82 -16.52
N GLY A 85 15.11 -23.72 -16.72
CA GLY A 85 14.10 -23.76 -15.67
C GLY A 85 12.84 -22.97 -16.05
N ALA A 86 11.80 -23.10 -15.25
CA ALA A 86 10.52 -22.42 -15.46
C ALA A 86 10.63 -20.93 -15.09
N ILE A 87 11.29 -20.13 -15.93
CA ILE A 87 11.52 -18.70 -15.70
C ILE A 87 10.23 -17.92 -16.01
N LEU A 88 9.77 -17.17 -15.02
CA LEU A 88 8.59 -16.31 -15.12
C LEU A 88 8.96 -14.86 -15.39
N GLU A 89 10.09 -14.42 -14.85
CA GLU A 89 10.56 -13.05 -14.99
C GLU A 89 12.09 -13.05 -15.14
N LEU A 90 12.58 -12.30 -16.11
CA LEU A 90 14.00 -12.12 -16.37
C LEU A 90 14.33 -10.65 -16.54
N ASP A 91 15.23 -10.12 -15.70
CA ASP A 91 15.94 -8.88 -15.97
C ASP A 91 17.40 -9.20 -16.29
N CYS A 92 17.76 -8.98 -17.55
CA CYS A 92 19.10 -9.07 -18.10
C CYS A 92 19.55 -7.74 -18.72
N SER A 93 19.05 -6.64 -18.21
CA SER A 93 19.32 -5.30 -18.72
C SER A 93 20.74 -4.84 -18.41
N ASP A 94 21.32 -4.00 -19.32
CA ASP A 94 22.65 -3.39 -19.17
C ASP A 94 23.80 -4.43 -19.07
N GLN A 95 23.69 -5.53 -19.85
CA GLN A 95 24.66 -6.64 -19.86
C GLN A 95 25.35 -6.83 -21.23
N GLU A 96 25.27 -5.84 -22.10
CA GLU A 96 25.84 -5.89 -23.47
C GLU A 96 25.41 -7.10 -24.30
N ILE A 97 24.19 -7.57 -24.09
CA ILE A 97 23.63 -8.74 -24.79
C ILE A 97 23.41 -8.41 -26.26
N THR A 98 23.95 -9.26 -27.13
CA THR A 98 23.86 -9.14 -28.60
C THR A 98 22.83 -10.06 -29.22
N GLN A 99 22.51 -11.17 -28.56
CA GLN A 99 21.50 -12.14 -28.99
C GLN A 99 20.75 -12.65 -27.75
N LEU A 100 19.46 -12.79 -27.85
CA LEU A 100 18.59 -13.34 -26.81
C LEU A 100 17.58 -14.29 -27.47
N ASP A 101 17.65 -15.57 -27.12
CA ASP A 101 16.78 -16.61 -27.62
C ASP A 101 15.73 -17.00 -26.56
N LEU A 102 14.47 -16.77 -26.90
CA LEU A 102 13.29 -17.07 -26.08
C LEU A 102 12.47 -18.24 -26.67
N SER A 103 12.99 -18.95 -27.67
CA SER A 103 12.25 -19.99 -28.41
C SER A 103 11.68 -21.11 -27.54
N GLN A 104 12.26 -21.30 -26.35
CA GLN A 104 11.81 -22.28 -25.35
C GLN A 104 11.29 -21.63 -24.06
N ALA A 105 10.94 -20.33 -24.07
CA ALA A 105 10.56 -19.56 -22.89
C ALA A 105 9.02 -19.38 -22.78
N ALA A 106 8.25 -20.45 -22.91
CA ALA A 106 6.79 -20.38 -23.01
C ALA A 106 6.08 -19.81 -21.74
N ARG A 107 6.75 -19.86 -20.58
CA ARG A 107 6.22 -19.39 -19.29
C ARG A 107 6.63 -17.98 -18.94
N LEU A 108 7.54 -17.37 -19.69
CA LEU A 108 8.05 -16.03 -19.41
C LEU A 108 6.90 -15.00 -19.46
N GLN A 109 6.70 -14.28 -18.36
CA GLN A 109 5.66 -13.26 -18.20
C GLN A 109 6.25 -11.85 -18.30
N THR A 110 7.42 -11.63 -17.70
CA THR A 110 8.06 -10.33 -17.66
C THR A 110 9.50 -10.42 -18.20
N LEU A 111 9.82 -9.54 -19.12
CA LEU A 111 11.15 -9.42 -19.71
C LEU A 111 11.66 -7.98 -19.62
N PHE A 112 12.79 -7.80 -18.92
CA PHE A 112 13.60 -6.59 -18.96
C PHE A 112 14.93 -6.92 -19.64
N ALA A 113 15.11 -6.39 -20.85
CA ALA A 113 16.34 -6.53 -21.63
C ALA A 113 16.79 -5.17 -22.21
N TYR A 114 16.49 -4.08 -21.49
CA TYR A 114 16.83 -2.72 -21.92
C TYR A 114 18.34 -2.45 -21.80
N LYS A 115 18.86 -1.46 -22.54
CA LYS A 115 20.28 -1.09 -22.59
C LYS A 115 21.20 -2.27 -22.94
N ASN A 116 20.88 -3.00 -24.00
CA ASN A 116 21.71 -4.04 -24.55
C ASN A 116 22.10 -3.69 -26.00
N LYS A 117 22.62 -4.65 -26.75
CA LYS A 117 23.03 -4.51 -28.16
C LYS A 117 22.22 -5.44 -29.07
N LEU A 118 20.96 -5.68 -28.72
CA LEU A 118 20.08 -6.53 -29.52
C LEU A 118 19.75 -5.84 -30.86
N THR A 119 19.99 -6.56 -31.97
CA THR A 119 19.62 -6.11 -33.32
C THR A 119 18.32 -6.74 -33.80
N SER A 120 17.91 -7.85 -33.21
CA SER A 120 16.65 -8.56 -33.42
C SER A 120 16.29 -9.41 -32.20
N ILE A 121 15.00 -9.69 -32.05
CA ILE A 121 14.49 -10.63 -31.04
C ILE A 121 13.16 -11.20 -31.54
N ASP A 122 12.90 -12.48 -31.24
CA ASP A 122 11.63 -13.15 -31.52
C ASP A 122 10.88 -13.42 -30.20
N LEU A 123 9.67 -12.91 -30.06
CA LEU A 123 8.80 -13.10 -28.90
C LEU A 123 7.74 -14.20 -29.13
N GLY A 124 7.73 -14.84 -30.30
CA GLY A 124 6.63 -15.70 -30.77
C GLY A 124 6.36 -16.95 -29.90
N SER A 125 7.36 -17.45 -29.18
CA SER A 125 7.20 -18.61 -28.31
C SER A 125 6.75 -18.26 -26.90
N SER A 126 6.80 -16.98 -26.49
CA SER A 126 6.54 -16.53 -25.13
C SER A 126 5.12 -15.95 -24.98
N SER A 127 4.09 -16.76 -25.22
CA SER A 127 2.69 -16.32 -25.21
C SER A 127 2.15 -15.88 -23.85
N ALA A 128 2.91 -16.12 -22.77
CA ALA A 128 2.58 -15.69 -21.40
C ALA A 128 3.03 -14.26 -21.08
N LEU A 129 3.80 -13.60 -21.98
CA LEU A 129 4.29 -12.24 -21.75
C LEU A 129 3.19 -11.23 -21.49
N ASP A 130 3.33 -10.49 -20.40
CA ASP A 130 2.48 -9.36 -20.00
C ASP A 130 3.23 -8.02 -20.00
N PHE A 131 4.54 -8.06 -19.73
CA PHE A 131 5.42 -6.90 -19.72
C PHE A 131 6.72 -7.18 -20.49
N VAL A 132 7.09 -6.26 -21.43
CA VAL A 132 8.34 -6.34 -22.19
C VAL A 132 8.99 -4.97 -22.26
N ASP A 133 10.26 -4.88 -21.84
CA ASP A 133 11.10 -3.69 -22.04
C ASP A 133 12.37 -4.05 -22.81
N LEU A 134 12.43 -3.59 -24.06
CA LEU A 134 13.53 -3.71 -25.01
C LEU A 134 14.14 -2.36 -25.37
N SER A 135 13.88 -1.32 -24.58
CA SER A 135 14.38 0.03 -24.81
C SER A 135 15.91 0.10 -24.81
N TYR A 136 16.47 1.11 -25.44
CA TYR A 136 17.93 1.30 -25.57
C TYR A 136 18.65 0.08 -26.10
N ASN A 137 18.19 -0.47 -27.23
CA ASN A 137 18.85 -1.50 -28.00
C ASN A 137 19.20 -1.00 -29.41
N GLU A 138 19.57 -1.92 -30.31
CA GLU A 138 19.92 -1.59 -31.70
C GLU A 138 18.94 -2.23 -32.70
N LEU A 139 17.68 -2.43 -32.26
CA LEU A 139 16.62 -3.03 -33.11
C LEU A 139 16.32 -2.14 -34.31
N THR A 140 16.31 -2.70 -35.51
CA THR A 140 15.97 -1.99 -36.77
C THR A 140 14.57 -2.35 -37.27
N THR A 141 14.11 -3.53 -36.98
CA THR A 141 12.76 -4.01 -37.28
C THR A 141 12.21 -4.77 -36.08
N MET A 142 10.90 -4.73 -35.90
CA MET A 142 10.24 -5.50 -34.86
C MET A 142 8.88 -5.99 -35.33
N GLU A 143 8.68 -7.28 -35.21
CA GLU A 143 7.38 -7.91 -35.39
C GLU A 143 6.89 -8.43 -34.03
N ILE A 144 5.81 -7.85 -33.51
CA ILE A 144 5.15 -8.31 -32.29
C ILE A 144 4.13 -9.37 -32.70
N PRO A 145 4.30 -10.62 -32.29
CA PRO A 145 3.37 -11.70 -32.62
C PRO A 145 2.04 -11.53 -31.85
N ALA A 146 1.13 -12.48 -31.99
CA ALA A 146 -0.09 -12.48 -31.18
C ALA A 146 0.24 -12.81 -29.72
N LEU A 147 0.25 -11.82 -28.84
CA LEU A 147 0.54 -11.92 -27.40
C LEU A 147 -0.72 -11.53 -26.60
N PRO A 148 -1.57 -12.50 -26.24
CA PRO A 148 -2.91 -12.23 -25.69
C PRO A 148 -2.88 -11.60 -24.29
N ARG A 149 -1.77 -11.70 -23.57
CA ARG A 149 -1.60 -11.15 -22.21
C ARG A 149 -0.80 -9.85 -22.16
N LEU A 150 -0.13 -9.46 -23.24
CA LEU A 150 0.77 -8.32 -23.26
C LEU A 150 0.00 -7.02 -22.91
N GLN A 151 0.40 -6.39 -21.82
CA GLN A 151 -0.18 -5.15 -21.30
C GLN A 151 0.73 -3.94 -21.55
N ARG A 152 2.05 -4.14 -21.47
CA ARG A 152 3.03 -3.05 -21.59
C ARG A 152 4.19 -3.47 -22.47
N LEU A 153 4.51 -2.60 -23.42
CA LEU A 153 5.62 -2.77 -24.36
C LEU A 153 6.42 -1.47 -24.46
N ALA A 154 7.71 -1.55 -24.13
CA ALA A 154 8.66 -0.45 -24.28
C ALA A 154 9.72 -0.83 -25.32
N LEU A 155 9.80 -0.04 -26.39
CA LEU A 155 10.74 -0.17 -27.51
C LEU A 155 11.49 1.15 -27.79
N TYR A 156 11.41 2.11 -26.87
CA TYR A 156 11.96 3.44 -27.07
C TYR A 156 13.49 3.45 -27.15
N ASN A 157 14.03 4.46 -27.83
CA ASN A 157 15.48 4.59 -28.05
C ASN A 157 16.09 3.33 -28.70
N ASN A 158 15.52 2.91 -29.81
CA ASN A 158 16.06 1.93 -30.74
C ASN A 158 16.35 2.58 -32.13
N ARG A 159 16.49 1.77 -33.17
CA ARG A 159 16.67 2.23 -34.55
C ARG A 159 15.57 1.69 -35.47
N LEU A 160 14.35 1.48 -34.90
CA LEU A 160 13.25 0.86 -35.64
C LEU A 160 12.83 1.70 -36.82
N GLU A 161 12.88 1.12 -37.99
CA GLU A 161 12.34 1.62 -39.25
C GLU A 161 10.97 0.97 -39.56
N GLU A 162 10.77 -0.26 -39.10
CA GLU A 162 9.56 -1.05 -39.28
C GLU A 162 9.08 -1.61 -37.93
N LEU A 163 7.78 -1.55 -37.71
CA LEU A 163 7.11 -2.13 -36.54
C LEU A 163 5.75 -2.65 -36.95
N SER A 164 5.48 -3.91 -36.68
CA SER A 164 4.14 -4.50 -36.81
C SER A 164 3.66 -5.06 -35.48
N ILE A 165 2.38 -4.91 -35.18
CA ILE A 165 1.76 -5.41 -33.96
C ILE A 165 0.66 -6.40 -34.33
N GLY A 166 0.82 -7.64 -33.88
CA GLY A 166 -0.18 -8.69 -33.96
C GLY A 166 -1.34 -8.49 -32.96
N SER A 167 -2.13 -9.52 -32.75
CA SER A 167 -3.26 -9.44 -31.83
C SER A 167 -2.81 -9.37 -30.36
N CYS A 168 -2.82 -8.18 -29.75
CA CYS A 168 -2.48 -7.91 -28.37
C CYS A 168 -3.65 -7.23 -27.64
N PRO A 169 -4.75 -7.93 -27.34
CA PRO A 169 -5.99 -7.32 -26.85
C PRO A 169 -5.88 -6.67 -25.49
N GLN A 170 -4.89 -7.03 -24.68
CA GLN A 170 -4.65 -6.44 -23.35
C GLN A 170 -3.67 -5.27 -23.36
N LEU A 171 -3.03 -4.96 -24.51
CA LEU A 171 -2.05 -3.90 -24.61
C LEU A 171 -2.68 -2.56 -24.21
N SER A 172 -2.07 -1.88 -23.23
CA SER A 172 -2.54 -0.61 -22.66
C SER A 172 -1.46 0.46 -22.60
N TYR A 173 -0.20 0.08 -22.75
CA TYR A 173 0.93 0.99 -22.78
C TYR A 173 1.89 0.56 -23.89
N LEU A 174 2.17 1.47 -24.79
CA LEU A 174 3.14 1.32 -25.87
C LEU A 174 4.06 2.54 -25.91
N ASP A 175 5.36 2.32 -25.74
CA ASP A 175 6.36 3.37 -25.79
C ASP A 175 7.39 3.09 -26.89
N ILE A 176 7.42 3.96 -27.91
CA ILE A 176 8.22 3.80 -29.13
C ILE A 176 8.95 5.07 -29.54
N HIS A 177 9.00 6.09 -28.66
CA HIS A 177 9.74 7.32 -28.97
C HIS A 177 11.24 7.05 -29.21
N GLY A 178 11.94 7.97 -29.84
CA GLY A 178 13.38 7.80 -30.10
C GLY A 178 13.70 6.69 -31.10
N ASN A 179 12.86 6.51 -32.11
CA ASN A 179 13.05 5.55 -33.21
C ASN A 179 13.10 6.26 -34.56
N GLN A 180 13.09 5.50 -35.65
CA GLN A 180 13.18 5.99 -37.03
C GLN A 180 12.08 5.39 -37.90
N LEU A 181 10.89 5.18 -37.34
CA LEU A 181 9.78 4.52 -38.05
C LEU A 181 9.42 5.25 -39.33
N ALA A 182 9.29 4.49 -40.43
CA ALA A 182 8.83 5.01 -41.68
C ALA A 182 7.45 5.70 -41.53
N LEU A 183 7.21 6.80 -42.24
CA LEU A 183 5.94 7.53 -42.16
C LEU A 183 4.73 6.62 -42.38
N SER A 184 4.82 5.69 -43.36
CA SER A 184 3.77 4.71 -43.60
C SER A 184 3.47 3.79 -42.43
N VAL A 185 4.48 3.46 -41.63
CA VAL A 185 4.32 2.67 -40.39
C VAL A 185 3.64 3.51 -39.31
N CYS A 186 4.08 4.76 -39.10
CA CYS A 186 3.45 5.68 -38.18
C CYS A 186 1.97 5.95 -38.51
N GLU A 187 1.62 6.05 -39.79
CA GLU A 187 0.25 6.23 -40.21
C GLU A 187 -0.62 4.98 -40.04
N ALA A 188 -0.05 3.78 -40.22
CA ALA A 188 -0.79 2.53 -40.12
C ALA A 188 -0.92 2.01 -38.69
N LEU A 189 0.09 2.21 -37.84
CA LEU A 189 0.19 1.65 -36.48
C LEU A 189 -1.06 1.92 -35.60
N PRO A 190 -1.63 3.14 -35.56
CA PRO A 190 -2.82 3.41 -34.76
C PRO A 190 -4.00 2.50 -35.09
N SER A 191 -4.16 2.12 -36.35
CA SER A 191 -5.24 1.23 -36.80
C SER A 191 -5.10 -0.20 -36.29
N HIS A 192 -3.89 -0.64 -35.93
CA HIS A 192 -3.59 -1.97 -35.39
C HIS A 192 -3.64 -2.07 -33.87
N LEU A 193 -3.71 -0.93 -33.18
CA LEU A 193 -3.87 -0.91 -31.73
C LEU A 193 -5.22 -1.51 -31.30
N PRO A 194 -5.31 -2.22 -30.16
CA PRO A 194 -6.58 -2.75 -29.66
C PRO A 194 -7.55 -1.62 -29.27
N GLN A 195 -8.85 -1.89 -29.41
CA GLN A 195 -9.89 -1.02 -28.88
C GLN A 195 -9.85 -1.01 -27.35
N ARG A 196 -9.99 0.17 -26.71
CA ARG A 196 -9.92 0.33 -25.26
C ARG A 196 -11.15 1.06 -24.71
N ASP A 197 -11.69 0.55 -23.60
CA ASP A 197 -12.75 1.23 -22.81
C ASP A 197 -12.12 2.18 -21.77
N GLN A 198 -10.91 1.86 -21.29
CA GLN A 198 -10.09 2.74 -20.49
C GLN A 198 -8.90 3.22 -21.31
N ALA A 199 -8.52 4.48 -21.14
CA ALA A 199 -7.48 5.11 -21.96
C ALA A 199 -6.18 4.29 -21.96
N GLY A 200 -5.71 3.91 -23.15
CA GLY A 200 -4.37 3.39 -23.38
C GLY A 200 -3.37 4.53 -23.58
N THR A 201 -2.10 4.27 -23.37
CA THR A 201 -1.02 5.25 -23.54
C THR A 201 -0.10 4.86 -24.69
N LEU A 202 0.03 5.73 -25.68
CA LEU A 202 1.02 5.65 -26.75
C LEU A 202 2.03 6.80 -26.60
N VAL A 203 3.26 6.51 -26.17
CA VAL A 203 4.35 7.48 -26.20
C VAL A 203 5.01 7.41 -27.58
N ALA A 204 4.64 8.31 -28.46
CA ALA A 204 4.89 8.22 -29.90
C ALA A 204 6.21 8.84 -30.32
N VAL A 205 6.57 9.97 -29.71
CA VAL A 205 7.71 10.82 -30.10
C VAL A 205 8.39 11.43 -28.85
N ASP A 206 9.62 11.93 -29.02
CA ASP A 206 10.27 12.85 -28.10
C ASP A 206 10.86 14.03 -28.86
N ASN A 207 10.14 15.13 -28.92
CA ASN A 207 10.56 16.33 -29.66
C ASN A 207 11.72 17.12 -29.03
N THR A 208 12.25 16.67 -27.88
CA THR A 208 13.44 17.29 -27.24
C THR A 208 14.75 16.75 -27.80
N GLN A 209 14.69 15.67 -28.61
CA GLN A 209 15.84 15.08 -29.27
C GLN A 209 15.59 14.90 -30.77
N GLN A 210 16.56 14.35 -31.50
CA GLN A 210 16.38 14.04 -32.91
C GLN A 210 15.45 12.85 -33.07
N GLU A 211 14.15 13.13 -33.24
CA GLU A 211 13.09 12.13 -33.36
C GLU A 211 12.85 11.78 -34.83
N GLY A 212 12.81 10.49 -35.10
CA GLY A 212 12.54 9.99 -36.47
C GLY A 212 11.05 9.71 -36.74
N ASN A 213 10.30 9.36 -35.69
CA ASN A 213 8.88 9.04 -35.80
C ASN A 213 8.05 10.27 -36.14
N LYS A 214 7.07 10.13 -37.06
CA LYS A 214 6.20 11.22 -37.50
C LYS A 214 4.78 10.72 -37.66
N TYR A 215 3.92 11.05 -36.73
CA TYR A 215 2.47 10.76 -36.82
C TYR A 215 1.72 11.99 -37.30
N SER A 216 0.87 11.83 -38.31
CA SER A 216 -0.03 12.92 -38.72
C SER A 216 -1.14 13.16 -37.71
N LYS A 217 -1.82 14.30 -37.83
CA LYS A 217 -3.04 14.58 -37.06
C LYS A 217 -4.06 13.45 -37.22
N GLN A 218 -4.22 12.93 -38.42
CA GLN A 218 -5.17 11.84 -38.72
C GLN A 218 -4.79 10.55 -38.01
N ALA A 219 -3.51 10.20 -38.00
CA ALA A 219 -3.02 9.04 -37.28
C ALA A 219 -3.26 9.14 -35.75
N VAL A 220 -3.04 10.34 -35.18
CA VAL A 220 -3.32 10.63 -33.76
C VAL A 220 -4.82 10.49 -33.46
N GLU A 221 -5.70 11.03 -34.32
CA GLU A 221 -7.16 10.91 -34.16
C GLU A 221 -7.60 9.43 -34.27
N THR A 222 -7.01 8.65 -35.17
CA THR A 222 -7.29 7.21 -35.32
C THR A 222 -6.92 6.46 -34.01
N ALA A 223 -5.80 6.80 -33.35
CA ALA A 223 -5.46 6.25 -32.06
C ALA A 223 -6.50 6.60 -30.98
N LYS A 224 -6.95 7.87 -30.96
CA LYS A 224 -7.96 8.34 -29.98
C LYS A 224 -9.32 7.66 -30.17
N GLU A 225 -9.75 7.45 -31.42
CA GLU A 225 -10.99 6.71 -31.74
C GLU A 225 -10.95 5.28 -31.17
N LYS A 226 -9.75 4.72 -31.00
CA LYS A 226 -9.53 3.43 -30.38
C LYS A 226 -9.31 3.51 -28.86
N GLY A 227 -9.46 4.66 -28.24
CA GLY A 227 -9.29 4.88 -26.80
C GLY A 227 -7.84 5.00 -26.37
N TRP A 228 -6.93 5.48 -27.25
CA TRP A 228 -5.53 5.70 -26.91
C TRP A 228 -5.22 7.20 -26.83
N GLU A 229 -4.53 7.59 -25.78
CA GLU A 229 -3.92 8.92 -25.65
C GLU A 229 -2.51 8.88 -26.23
N VAL A 230 -2.18 9.84 -27.09
CA VAL A 230 -0.89 9.92 -27.79
C VAL A 230 -0.05 11.02 -27.19
N PHE A 231 1.17 10.70 -26.78
CA PHE A 231 2.06 11.60 -26.06
C PHE A 231 3.39 11.85 -26.80
N ASP A 232 3.90 13.06 -26.60
CA ASP A 232 5.29 13.46 -26.75
C ASP A 232 5.96 13.28 -25.37
N TYR A 233 7.03 12.49 -25.31
CA TYR A 233 7.79 12.24 -24.07
C TYR A 233 8.37 13.51 -23.47
N ASN A 234 8.75 14.48 -24.35
CA ASN A 234 9.22 15.82 -23.97
C ASN A 234 10.38 15.79 -22.95
N GLY A 235 11.32 14.83 -23.12
CA GLY A 235 12.56 14.71 -22.37
C GLY A 235 12.45 14.00 -21.02
N SER A 236 11.26 13.79 -20.48
CA SER A 236 11.08 13.00 -19.26
C SER A 236 9.64 12.50 -19.10
N PRO A 237 9.42 11.40 -18.35
CA PRO A 237 8.07 10.90 -18.06
C PRO A 237 7.21 11.88 -17.24
N PHE A 238 7.83 12.85 -16.56
CA PHE A 238 7.14 13.90 -15.81
C PHE A 238 6.81 15.13 -16.67
N SER A 239 7.35 15.19 -17.88
CA SER A 239 7.18 16.30 -18.83
C SER A 239 6.34 15.93 -20.03
N MET A 240 5.81 14.70 -20.09
CA MET A 240 4.97 14.25 -21.20
C MET A 240 3.80 15.20 -21.43
N LYS A 241 3.54 15.47 -22.71
CA LYS A 241 2.42 16.30 -23.15
C LYS A 241 1.67 15.63 -24.31
N PRO A 242 0.38 15.94 -24.50
CA PRO A 242 -0.41 15.40 -25.62
C PRO A 242 0.24 15.74 -26.95
N TYR A 243 0.48 14.73 -27.77
CA TYR A 243 0.95 14.89 -29.12
C TYR A 243 -0.22 15.02 -30.08
N ARG A 244 -0.16 15.99 -31.00
CA ARG A 244 -1.27 16.34 -31.88
C ARG A 244 -1.04 15.96 -33.35
N GLY A 245 0.14 15.53 -33.72
CA GLY A 245 0.59 15.26 -35.08
C GLY A 245 1.59 16.29 -35.57
N PHE A 246 2.47 15.89 -36.52
CA PHE A 246 3.48 16.79 -37.08
C PHE A 246 2.87 17.87 -38.00
N ASP A 247 1.72 17.61 -38.59
CA ASP A 247 0.94 18.50 -39.45
C ASP A 247 -0.19 19.24 -38.71
N TYR A 248 -0.24 19.08 -37.37
CA TYR A 248 -1.18 19.83 -36.55
C TYR A 248 -0.81 21.32 -36.55
N VAL A 249 -1.73 22.14 -36.99
CA VAL A 249 -1.61 23.61 -36.93
C VAL A 249 -2.39 24.09 -35.72
N PRO A 250 -1.71 24.54 -34.65
CA PRO A 250 -2.38 25.09 -33.49
C PRO A 250 -3.25 26.29 -33.86
N GLN A 251 -4.48 26.28 -33.37
CA GLN A 251 -5.42 27.40 -33.62
C GLN A 251 -5.89 27.96 -32.28
N VAL A 252 -5.95 29.28 -32.18
CA VAL A 252 -6.57 29.94 -31.03
C VAL A 252 -8.07 29.76 -31.14
N SER A 253 -8.70 29.12 -30.14
CA SER A 253 -10.16 29.00 -30.15
C SER A 253 -10.83 30.33 -29.84
N ASP A 254 -12.08 30.50 -30.30
CA ASP A 254 -12.88 31.71 -30.09
C ASP A 254 -13.48 31.79 -28.68
N ARG A 255 -13.11 30.84 -27.76
CA ARG A 255 -13.52 30.90 -26.36
C ARG A 255 -12.92 32.14 -25.72
N LEU A 256 -13.79 33.01 -25.22
CA LEU A 256 -13.41 34.32 -24.73
C LEU A 256 -13.58 34.43 -23.22
N ILE A 257 -12.54 34.93 -22.57
CA ILE A 257 -12.59 35.44 -21.18
C ILE A 257 -12.34 36.95 -21.25
N THR A 258 -13.22 37.72 -20.63
CA THR A 258 -13.07 39.18 -20.55
C THR A 258 -12.74 39.57 -19.11
N LEU A 259 -11.63 40.29 -18.92
CA LEU A 259 -11.20 40.85 -17.67
C LEU A 259 -11.21 42.38 -17.78
N SER A 260 -11.94 43.07 -16.90
CA SER A 260 -11.96 44.55 -16.86
C SER A 260 -11.38 45.02 -15.54
N SER A 261 -10.28 45.79 -15.59
CA SER A 261 -9.57 46.31 -14.41
C SER A 261 -9.85 47.79 -14.20
N ALA A 262 -9.97 48.21 -12.93
CA ALA A 262 -10.08 49.63 -12.53
C ALA A 262 -8.71 50.33 -12.50
N LYS A 263 -7.60 49.59 -12.70
CA LYS A 263 -6.27 50.22 -12.76
C LYS A 263 -6.18 51.23 -13.90
N PRO A 264 -5.43 52.33 -13.73
CA PRO A 264 -5.21 53.29 -14.78
C PRO A 264 -4.57 52.67 -16.02
N GLN A 265 -4.75 53.29 -17.20
CA GLN A 265 -4.06 52.97 -18.41
C GLN A 265 -2.57 52.87 -18.21
N SER A 266 -1.88 51.94 -18.86
CA SER A 266 -0.46 51.65 -18.76
C SER A 266 -0.02 51.03 -17.41
N SER A 267 -0.93 50.76 -16.51
CA SER A 267 -0.63 49.98 -15.29
C SER A 267 -0.28 48.54 -15.68
N GLU A 268 0.56 47.96 -14.82
CA GLU A 268 0.94 46.53 -14.95
C GLU A 268 0.03 45.63 -14.08
N ILE A 269 -0.38 44.51 -14.66
CA ILE A 269 -1.02 43.42 -13.92
C ILE A 269 -0.33 42.10 -14.28
N SER A 270 -0.46 41.12 -13.37
CA SER A 270 0.00 39.75 -13.60
C SER A 270 -1.19 38.80 -13.62
N ILE A 271 -1.20 37.87 -14.55
CA ILE A 271 -2.14 36.76 -14.57
C ILE A 271 -1.35 35.46 -14.81
N THR A 272 -1.87 34.36 -14.28
CA THR A 272 -1.36 33.02 -14.57
C THR A 272 -2.43 32.24 -15.28
N ILE A 273 -2.09 31.63 -16.39
CA ILE A 273 -3.02 30.78 -17.15
C ILE A 273 -2.38 29.40 -17.37
N ARG A 274 -3.25 28.39 -17.53
CA ARG A 274 -2.86 27.10 -18.06
C ARG A 274 -3.65 26.83 -19.32
N SER A 275 -2.96 26.55 -20.41
CA SER A 275 -3.56 26.16 -21.69
C SER A 275 -2.62 25.18 -22.38
N ASP A 276 -3.19 24.10 -22.91
CA ASP A 276 -2.45 23.13 -23.73
C ASP A 276 -2.43 23.55 -25.22
N GLU A 277 -3.15 24.63 -25.56
CA GLU A 277 -3.29 25.20 -26.89
C GLU A 277 -2.85 26.67 -26.92
N PRO A 278 -2.57 27.25 -28.11
CA PRO A 278 -2.27 28.67 -28.20
C PRO A 278 -3.42 29.55 -27.74
N TYR A 279 -3.08 30.68 -27.19
CA TYR A 279 -4.00 31.72 -26.76
C TYR A 279 -3.62 33.06 -27.37
N ARG A 280 -4.56 34.00 -27.37
CA ARG A 280 -4.38 35.39 -27.85
C ARG A 280 -4.92 36.36 -26.81
N ILE A 281 -4.16 37.41 -26.56
CA ILE A 281 -4.56 38.52 -25.69
C ILE A 281 -4.75 39.78 -26.54
N GLU A 282 -5.87 40.47 -26.32
CA GLU A 282 -6.15 41.77 -26.86
C GLU A 282 -6.45 42.76 -25.76
N GLY A 283 -6.22 44.04 -25.98
CA GLY A 283 -6.49 45.09 -24.99
C GLY A 283 -5.36 45.28 -23.93
N ALA A 284 -4.32 44.48 -24.00
CA ALA A 284 -3.12 44.62 -23.17
C ALA A 284 -1.88 44.23 -23.98
N GLU A 285 -0.72 44.81 -23.61
CA GLU A 285 0.61 44.44 -24.13
C GLU A 285 1.22 43.38 -23.21
N ILE A 286 1.72 42.26 -23.78
CA ILE A 286 2.47 41.26 -23.01
C ILE A 286 3.89 41.76 -22.82
N LEU A 287 4.28 42.04 -21.56
CA LEU A 287 5.63 42.50 -21.18
C LEU A 287 6.60 41.33 -20.97
N SER A 288 6.12 40.25 -20.34
CA SER A 288 6.83 39.00 -20.19
C SER A 288 5.88 37.82 -20.13
N GLU A 289 6.37 36.70 -20.59
CA GLU A 289 5.71 35.40 -20.55
C GLU A 289 6.72 34.36 -20.06
N GLU A 290 6.48 33.79 -18.88
CA GLU A 290 7.28 32.70 -18.31
C GLU A 290 6.45 31.41 -18.33
N LYS A 291 6.91 30.44 -19.14
CA LYS A 291 6.25 29.13 -19.25
C LYS A 291 6.94 28.10 -18.35
N TYR A 292 6.10 27.33 -17.65
CA TYR A 292 6.54 26.26 -16.78
C TYR A 292 6.21 24.89 -17.41
N PHE A 293 6.89 23.85 -16.95
CA PHE A 293 6.69 22.47 -17.42
C PHE A 293 5.26 21.94 -17.14
N SER A 294 4.55 22.54 -16.19
CA SER A 294 3.15 22.23 -15.85
C SER A 294 2.14 22.68 -16.91
N GLY A 295 2.58 23.39 -17.98
CA GLY A 295 1.71 24.03 -18.96
C GLY A 295 1.18 25.39 -18.47
N GLU A 296 1.61 25.86 -17.31
CA GLU A 296 1.28 27.20 -16.80
C GLU A 296 2.16 28.25 -17.47
N ALA A 297 1.54 29.40 -17.74
CA ALA A 297 2.22 30.61 -18.22
C ALA A 297 1.92 31.77 -17.27
N HIS A 298 2.98 32.35 -16.68
CA HIS A 298 2.90 33.59 -15.91
C HIS A 298 3.09 34.77 -16.87
N LEU A 299 2.06 35.61 -16.99
CA LEU A 299 1.98 36.72 -17.91
C LEU A 299 2.02 38.04 -17.13
N LYS A 300 2.96 38.90 -17.47
CA LYS A 300 2.97 40.29 -17.05
C LYS A 300 2.43 41.15 -18.18
N LEU A 301 1.35 41.86 -17.94
CA LEU A 301 0.60 42.60 -18.94
C LEU A 301 0.60 44.10 -18.60
N ARG A 302 0.68 44.96 -19.64
CA ARG A 302 0.45 46.40 -19.54
C ARG A 302 -0.94 46.71 -20.13
N LEU A 303 -1.80 47.31 -19.32
CA LEU A 303 -3.17 47.64 -19.72
C LEU A 303 -3.24 48.68 -20.82
N GLY A 304 -4.10 48.42 -21.83
CA GLY A 304 -4.48 49.37 -22.84
C GLY A 304 -5.47 50.43 -22.36
N GLY A 305 -5.91 51.30 -23.24
CA GLY A 305 -6.74 52.45 -22.95
C GLY A 305 -8.12 52.15 -22.36
N SER A 306 -8.69 50.98 -22.61
CA SER A 306 -10.01 50.56 -22.10
C SER A 306 -9.93 49.90 -20.70
N GLY A 307 -8.73 49.50 -20.23
CA GLY A 307 -8.63 48.69 -19.04
C GLY A 307 -9.21 47.26 -19.19
N THR A 308 -9.64 46.89 -20.38
CA THR A 308 -10.28 45.59 -20.69
C THR A 308 -9.33 44.70 -21.45
N ILE A 309 -9.18 43.47 -20.98
CA ILE A 309 -8.38 42.42 -21.59
C ILE A 309 -9.30 41.38 -22.15
N LEU A 310 -9.11 40.98 -23.41
CA LEU A 310 -9.80 39.89 -24.05
C LEU A 310 -8.80 38.74 -24.19
N LEU A 311 -9.04 37.64 -23.52
CA LEU A 311 -8.22 36.43 -23.57
C LEU A 311 -8.97 35.34 -24.32
N TYR A 312 -8.48 35.00 -25.51
CA TYR A 312 -9.02 33.96 -26.39
C TYR A 312 -8.19 32.68 -26.24
N GLY A 313 -8.85 31.55 -26.24
CA GLY A 313 -8.18 30.26 -26.24
C GLY A 313 -8.84 29.23 -25.29
N ASP A 314 -8.29 28.01 -25.33
CA ASP A 314 -8.71 26.88 -24.48
C ASP A 314 -8.02 26.94 -23.13
N ILE A 315 -8.47 27.86 -22.30
CA ILE A 315 -7.89 28.10 -20.97
C ILE A 315 -8.46 27.09 -19.97
N LEU A 316 -7.58 26.32 -19.31
CA LEU A 316 -7.94 25.29 -18.34
C LEU A 316 -7.86 25.80 -16.89
N SER A 317 -6.98 26.78 -16.62
CA SER A 317 -6.83 27.42 -15.32
C SER A 317 -6.55 28.89 -15.52
N LEU A 318 -7.13 29.74 -14.66
CA LEU A 318 -6.88 31.18 -14.64
C LEU A 318 -6.69 31.64 -13.19
N ASP A 319 -5.53 32.24 -12.90
CA ASP A 319 -5.33 33.08 -11.72
C ASP A 319 -5.16 34.54 -12.19
N CYS A 320 -6.13 35.38 -11.81
CA CYS A 320 -6.15 36.80 -12.05
C CYS A 320 -6.28 37.62 -10.75
N SER A 321 -5.66 37.14 -9.68
CA SER A 321 -5.67 37.76 -8.36
C SER A 321 -4.96 39.11 -8.40
N GLN A 322 -5.39 40.04 -7.52
CA GLN A 322 -4.76 41.35 -7.29
C GLN A 322 -4.66 42.27 -8.53
N ALA A 323 -5.53 42.03 -9.51
CA ALA A 323 -5.58 42.80 -10.74
C ALA A 323 -6.56 43.99 -10.70
N GLU A 324 -7.17 44.29 -9.56
CA GLU A 324 -8.23 45.29 -9.37
C GLU A 324 -9.38 45.12 -10.38
N LEU A 325 -9.75 43.89 -10.68
CA LEU A 325 -10.84 43.56 -11.59
C LEU A 325 -12.18 44.00 -11.03
N THR A 326 -12.96 44.68 -11.88
CA THR A 326 -14.35 45.06 -11.64
C THR A 326 -15.34 44.17 -12.37
N GLN A 327 -14.90 43.52 -13.42
CA GLN A 327 -15.68 42.59 -14.23
C GLN A 327 -14.84 41.41 -14.70
N LEU A 328 -15.45 40.20 -14.67
CA LEU A 328 -14.88 38.98 -15.18
C LEU A 328 -16.02 38.16 -15.81
N THR A 329 -15.91 37.85 -17.11
CA THR A 329 -16.93 37.11 -17.83
C THR A 329 -16.33 36.04 -18.70
N PHE A 330 -17.13 35.00 -19.00
CA PHE A 330 -16.70 33.81 -19.71
C PHE A 330 -17.66 33.48 -20.84
N SER A 331 -17.16 32.93 -21.93
CA SER A 331 -17.99 32.29 -22.94
C SER A 331 -18.69 31.05 -22.39
N THR A 332 -19.82 30.66 -23.03
CA THR A 332 -20.72 29.60 -22.54
C THR A 332 -20.12 28.21 -22.50
N GLU A 333 -19.00 27.97 -23.17
CA GLU A 333 -18.32 26.65 -23.26
C GLU A 333 -16.87 26.74 -22.83
N SER A 334 -16.59 27.51 -21.80
CA SER A 334 -15.25 27.65 -21.24
C SER A 334 -14.76 26.34 -20.63
N LEU A 335 -13.48 26.03 -20.81
CA LEU A 335 -12.84 24.80 -20.29
C LEU A 335 -12.21 24.98 -18.93
N ILE A 336 -12.43 26.10 -18.25
CA ILE A 336 -11.84 26.38 -16.93
C ILE A 336 -12.28 25.34 -15.90
N SER A 337 -11.28 24.68 -15.32
CA SER A 337 -11.43 23.77 -14.18
C SER A 337 -10.95 24.39 -12.86
N SER A 338 -10.08 25.40 -12.92
CA SER A 338 -9.59 26.15 -11.75
C SER A 338 -9.63 27.65 -11.99
N LEU A 339 -10.36 28.38 -11.16
CA LEU A 339 -10.47 29.83 -11.21
C LEU A 339 -10.04 30.44 -9.89
N ILE A 340 -9.01 31.29 -9.90
CA ILE A 340 -8.53 32.09 -8.80
C ILE A 340 -8.68 33.56 -9.20
N CYS A 341 -9.60 34.27 -8.58
CA CYS A 341 -9.86 35.69 -8.83
C CYS A 341 -9.96 36.48 -7.52
N LYS A 342 -9.25 36.04 -6.48
CA LYS A 342 -9.23 36.69 -5.17
C LYS A 342 -8.59 38.08 -5.21
N ASP A 343 -8.82 38.88 -4.16
CA ASP A 343 -8.20 40.20 -4.00
C ASP A 343 -8.48 41.14 -5.17
N ASN A 344 -9.76 41.23 -5.59
CA ASN A 344 -10.24 42.12 -6.64
C ASN A 344 -11.42 43.02 -6.17
N ALA A 345 -12.10 43.68 -7.07
CA ALA A 345 -13.21 44.54 -6.80
C ALA A 345 -14.54 44.07 -7.46
N LEU A 346 -14.64 42.74 -7.70
CA LEU A 346 -15.78 42.12 -8.36
C LEU A 346 -17.05 42.25 -7.48
N GLU A 347 -18.17 42.70 -8.08
CA GLU A 347 -19.47 42.79 -7.39
C GLU A 347 -20.41 41.64 -7.73
N ARG A 348 -20.25 41.06 -8.91
CA ARG A 348 -21.02 39.91 -9.42
C ARG A 348 -20.10 38.96 -10.16
N LEU A 349 -20.44 37.67 -10.12
CA LEU A 349 -19.67 36.63 -10.82
C LEU A 349 -20.63 35.58 -11.37
N ASP A 350 -20.73 35.53 -12.70
CA ASP A 350 -21.53 34.54 -13.42
C ASP A 350 -20.61 33.45 -13.96
N LEU A 351 -20.73 32.26 -13.39
CA LEU A 351 -19.92 31.07 -13.73
C LEU A 351 -20.79 29.95 -14.35
N THR A 352 -22.00 30.26 -14.83
CA THR A 352 -22.92 29.28 -15.39
C THR A 352 -22.38 28.61 -16.65
N GLY A 353 -21.41 29.25 -17.34
CA GLY A 353 -20.68 28.68 -18.48
C GLY A 353 -19.54 27.70 -18.11
N LEU A 354 -19.13 27.63 -16.84
CA LEU A 354 -17.95 26.87 -16.38
C LEU A 354 -18.33 25.45 -15.89
N LYS A 355 -18.76 24.57 -16.77
CA LYS A 355 -19.27 23.23 -16.43
C LYS A 355 -18.20 22.28 -15.85
N LEU A 356 -16.91 22.58 -16.05
CA LEU A 356 -15.77 21.75 -15.60
C LEU A 356 -15.11 22.27 -14.33
N LEU A 357 -15.65 23.32 -13.71
CA LEU A 357 -15.04 24.01 -12.58
C LEU A 357 -14.96 23.10 -11.33
N LYS A 358 -13.73 22.84 -10.88
CA LYS A 358 -13.41 22.04 -9.68
C LYS A 358 -12.89 22.89 -8.52
N GLN A 359 -12.28 24.04 -8.83
CA GLN A 359 -11.71 24.95 -7.84
C GLN A 359 -12.13 26.38 -8.12
N LEU A 360 -12.69 27.04 -7.11
CA LEU A 360 -13.04 28.44 -7.14
C LEU A 360 -12.47 29.14 -5.92
N ASP A 361 -11.61 30.13 -6.14
CA ASP A 361 -11.19 31.08 -5.11
C ASP A 361 -11.51 32.52 -5.54
N CYS A 362 -12.58 33.08 -4.97
CA CYS A 362 -13.00 34.46 -5.21
C CYS A 362 -13.07 35.27 -3.91
N ARG A 363 -12.27 34.91 -2.91
CA ARG A 363 -12.13 35.63 -1.65
C ARG A 363 -11.72 37.08 -1.84
N ASN A 364 -11.99 37.91 -0.83
CA ASN A 364 -11.56 39.31 -0.81
C ASN A 364 -12.05 40.08 -2.05
N ASN A 365 -13.35 40.06 -2.29
CA ASN A 365 -14.04 40.83 -3.32
C ASN A 365 -15.20 41.67 -2.72
N LYS A 366 -16.09 42.18 -3.57
CA LYS A 366 -17.31 42.89 -3.17
C LYS A 366 -18.56 42.13 -3.61
N LEU A 367 -18.45 40.81 -3.80
CA LEU A 367 -19.48 40.01 -4.42
C LEU A 367 -20.74 39.97 -3.60
N VAL A 368 -21.82 40.42 -4.23
CA VAL A 368 -23.20 40.30 -3.71
C VAL A 368 -23.94 39.11 -4.31
N GLU A 369 -23.41 38.53 -5.38
CA GLU A 369 -23.99 37.40 -6.09
C GLU A 369 -22.94 36.58 -6.83
N ILE A 370 -23.03 35.26 -6.71
CA ILE A 370 -22.28 34.26 -7.51
C ILE A 370 -23.31 33.32 -8.12
N GLN A 371 -23.29 33.15 -9.43
CA GLN A 371 -24.15 32.22 -10.14
C GLN A 371 -23.33 31.04 -10.61
N LEU A 372 -23.75 29.81 -10.30
CA LEU A 372 -23.11 28.57 -10.70
C LEU A 372 -24.04 27.77 -11.62
N SER A 373 -23.48 26.95 -12.47
CA SER A 373 -24.22 25.84 -13.07
C SER A 373 -24.71 24.89 -12.00
N ALA A 374 -25.82 24.22 -12.22
CA ALA A 374 -26.21 23.10 -11.36
C ALA A 374 -25.22 21.95 -11.47
N ASP A 375 -25.06 21.22 -10.36
CA ASP A 375 -24.27 19.98 -10.26
C ASP A 375 -22.77 20.12 -10.63
N LEU A 376 -22.18 21.27 -10.33
CA LEU A 376 -20.75 21.48 -10.51
C LEU A 376 -19.90 20.54 -9.62
N PRO A 377 -18.84 19.93 -10.19
CA PRO A 377 -17.95 19.01 -9.45
C PRO A 377 -16.92 19.76 -8.59
N LEU A 378 -17.34 20.79 -7.87
CA LEU A 378 -16.44 21.60 -7.04
C LEU A 378 -15.84 20.77 -5.90
N LEU A 379 -14.53 20.90 -5.74
CA LEU A 379 -13.74 20.36 -4.63
C LEU A 379 -13.33 21.45 -3.64
N LEU A 380 -13.07 22.66 -4.15
CA LEU A 380 -12.73 23.82 -3.35
C LEU A 380 -13.65 24.99 -3.72
N LEU A 381 -14.35 25.52 -2.73
CA LEU A 381 -15.13 26.74 -2.79
C LEU A 381 -14.57 27.75 -1.77
N SER A 382 -13.95 28.82 -2.22
CA SER A 382 -13.39 29.89 -1.36
C SER A 382 -14.06 31.20 -1.68
N VAL A 383 -14.96 31.67 -0.79
CA VAL A 383 -15.78 32.88 -0.97
C VAL A 383 -15.69 33.88 0.20
N ALA A 384 -14.83 33.64 1.19
CA ALA A 384 -14.65 34.44 2.36
C ALA A 384 -14.37 35.93 2.01
N ASN A 385 -14.76 36.85 2.89
CA ASN A 385 -14.61 38.29 2.74
C ASN A 385 -15.28 38.82 1.46
N ASN A 386 -16.59 38.63 1.37
CA ASN A 386 -17.48 39.19 0.35
C ASN A 386 -18.71 39.85 0.98
N LYS A 387 -19.79 40.03 0.23
CA LYS A 387 -21.05 40.67 0.68
C LYS A 387 -22.27 39.81 0.33
N LEU A 388 -22.14 38.52 0.40
CA LEU A 388 -23.20 37.58 0.04
C LEU A 388 -24.29 37.58 1.14
N SER A 389 -25.49 37.98 0.79
CA SER A 389 -26.64 37.85 1.68
C SER A 389 -27.03 36.39 1.89
N GLU A 390 -27.76 36.08 2.97
CA GLU A 390 -28.20 34.74 3.30
C GLU A 390 -28.96 34.06 2.14
N ALA A 391 -29.88 34.81 1.49
CA ALA A 391 -30.62 34.30 0.33
C ALA A 391 -29.70 33.95 -0.86
N LYS A 392 -28.63 34.73 -1.09
CA LYS A 392 -27.66 34.48 -2.18
C LYS A 392 -26.75 33.34 -1.85
N VAL A 393 -26.35 33.19 -0.58
CA VAL A 393 -25.59 32.04 -0.10
C VAL A 393 -26.41 30.75 -0.22
N ALA A 394 -27.70 30.78 0.17
CA ALA A 394 -28.59 29.62 0.04
C ALA A 394 -28.71 29.17 -1.43
N SER A 395 -28.87 30.16 -2.36
CA SER A 395 -28.87 29.85 -3.82
C SER A 395 -27.56 29.23 -4.30
N LEU A 396 -26.42 29.76 -3.83
CA LEU A 396 -25.10 29.26 -4.15
C LEU A 396 -24.93 27.78 -3.69
N VAL A 397 -25.29 27.51 -2.43
CA VAL A 397 -25.17 26.15 -1.84
C VAL A 397 -26.10 25.16 -2.53
N SER A 398 -27.33 25.60 -2.89
CA SER A 398 -28.28 24.72 -3.59
C SER A 398 -27.80 24.29 -4.97
N ALA A 399 -26.96 25.08 -5.65
CA ALA A 399 -26.41 24.77 -6.97
C ALA A 399 -25.22 23.77 -6.90
N LEU A 400 -24.70 23.48 -5.72
CA LEU A 400 -23.58 22.55 -5.57
C LEU A 400 -24.05 21.09 -5.70
N ALA A 401 -23.28 20.26 -6.41
CA ALA A 401 -23.51 18.81 -6.46
C ALA A 401 -23.33 18.17 -5.07
N THR A 402 -24.15 17.18 -4.77
CA THR A 402 -23.98 16.32 -3.59
C THR A 402 -22.92 15.24 -3.92
N SER A 403 -22.12 14.85 -2.94
CA SER A 403 -21.21 13.71 -3.05
C SER A 403 -21.27 12.89 -1.77
N ASP A 404 -21.51 11.59 -1.92
CA ASP A 404 -21.49 10.60 -0.84
C ASP A 404 -20.14 9.86 -0.79
N ASP A 405 -19.15 10.26 -1.61
CA ASP A 405 -17.81 9.69 -1.60
C ASP A 405 -17.00 10.24 -0.43
N GLU A 406 -16.87 9.44 0.62
CA GLU A 406 -16.12 9.78 1.83
C GLU A 406 -14.62 10.02 1.58
N ASN A 407 -14.09 9.55 0.43
CA ASN A 407 -12.69 9.78 0.05
C ASN A 407 -12.49 11.11 -0.69
N LEU A 408 -13.57 11.83 -1.00
CA LEU A 408 -13.52 13.07 -1.75
C LEU A 408 -13.50 14.28 -0.81
N PHE A 409 -12.30 14.82 -0.56
CA PHE A 409 -12.11 15.99 0.29
C PHE A 409 -12.64 17.27 -0.35
N ARG A 410 -13.81 17.74 0.08
CA ARG A 410 -14.43 18.98 -0.37
C ARG A 410 -14.37 20.04 0.72
N ARG A 411 -13.82 21.20 0.40
CA ARG A 411 -13.65 22.30 1.36
C ARG A 411 -14.38 23.56 0.91
N ALA A 412 -15.04 24.25 1.85
CA ALA A 412 -15.68 25.53 1.62
C ALA A 412 -15.14 26.58 2.61
N ILE A 413 -14.28 27.50 2.17
CA ILE A 413 -13.77 28.62 2.94
C ILE A 413 -14.78 29.77 2.78
N VAL A 414 -15.66 29.94 3.77
CA VAL A 414 -16.87 30.74 3.65
C VAL A 414 -16.85 32.06 4.42
N PHE A 415 -15.93 32.17 5.37
CA PHE A 415 -15.88 33.34 6.27
C PHE A 415 -14.43 33.70 6.62
N ASP A 416 -14.18 34.99 6.87
CA ASP A 416 -12.92 35.51 7.39
C ASP A 416 -13.20 36.14 8.78
N SER A 417 -12.69 35.51 9.83
CA SER A 417 -12.95 35.89 11.21
C SER A 417 -11.93 36.90 11.77
N ARG A 418 -10.97 37.37 10.98
CA ARG A 418 -9.99 38.36 11.41
C ARG A 418 -10.69 39.71 11.73
N GLU A 419 -10.34 40.33 12.85
CA GLU A 419 -10.94 41.58 13.27
C GLU A 419 -10.75 42.73 12.25
N ALA A 420 -9.63 42.74 11.53
CA ALA A 420 -9.35 43.74 10.52
C ALA A 420 -10.22 43.57 9.26
N VAL A 421 -10.78 42.38 9.05
CA VAL A 421 -11.65 42.05 7.92
C VAL A 421 -13.09 42.08 8.37
N ARG A 422 -13.89 42.89 7.76
CA ARG A 422 -15.35 42.92 8.04
C ARG A 422 -16.09 42.08 7.02
N ASP A 423 -15.96 40.76 7.11
CA ASP A 423 -16.64 39.84 6.19
C ASP A 423 -18.14 40.06 6.22
N GLY A 424 -18.69 40.33 5.04
CA GLY A 424 -20.11 40.62 4.87
C GLY A 424 -20.97 39.42 4.54
N ASN A 425 -20.37 38.24 4.41
CA ASN A 425 -21.07 36.99 4.09
C ASN A 425 -22.02 36.56 5.22
N ARG A 426 -23.15 35.97 4.85
CA ARG A 426 -24.21 35.53 5.79
C ARG A 426 -24.50 34.03 5.61
N PHE A 427 -23.58 33.18 6.07
CA PHE A 427 -23.81 31.75 6.19
C PHE A 427 -24.40 31.43 7.57
N SER A 428 -25.72 31.18 7.63
CA SER A 428 -26.38 30.73 8.86
C SER A 428 -26.00 29.27 9.21
N ALA A 429 -26.31 28.85 10.44
CA ALA A 429 -26.05 27.47 10.87
C ALA A 429 -26.79 26.43 9.99
N ASP A 430 -28.02 26.78 9.53
CA ASP A 430 -28.80 25.95 8.62
C ASP A 430 -28.12 25.81 7.25
N ILE A 431 -27.59 26.88 6.69
CA ILE A 431 -26.84 26.85 5.41
C ILE A 431 -25.52 26.08 5.57
N VAL A 432 -24.87 26.22 6.71
CA VAL A 432 -23.64 25.42 7.03
C VAL A 432 -23.98 23.94 7.10
N SER A 433 -25.12 23.55 7.66
CA SER A 433 -25.61 22.17 7.63
C SER A 433 -25.83 21.68 6.20
N GLN A 434 -26.48 22.48 5.36
CA GLN A 434 -26.69 22.15 3.94
C GLN A 434 -25.37 21.95 3.18
N LEU A 435 -24.33 22.76 3.48
CA LEU A 435 -22.99 22.55 2.92
C LEU A 435 -22.39 21.19 3.31
N LYS A 436 -22.57 20.80 4.59
CA LYS A 436 -22.14 19.48 5.07
C LYS A 436 -22.90 18.34 4.39
N ASP A 437 -24.22 18.50 4.21
CA ASP A 437 -25.05 17.53 3.49
C ASP A 437 -24.64 17.38 2.01
N LYS A 438 -23.98 18.40 1.46
CA LYS A 438 -23.35 18.36 0.13
C LYS A 438 -21.93 17.75 0.13
N GLY A 439 -21.41 17.34 1.29
CA GLY A 439 -20.06 16.75 1.45
C GLY A 439 -18.94 17.79 1.59
N PHE A 440 -19.24 19.05 1.87
CA PHE A 440 -18.22 20.07 2.12
C PHE A 440 -17.90 20.23 3.60
N THR A 441 -16.63 20.52 3.91
CA THR A 441 -16.19 20.98 5.22
C THR A 441 -16.20 22.52 5.24
N PRO A 442 -17.12 23.17 5.97
CA PRO A 442 -17.19 24.63 6.07
C PRO A 442 -16.09 25.17 6.98
N LEU A 443 -15.32 26.15 6.50
CA LEU A 443 -14.12 26.68 7.16
C LEU A 443 -14.13 28.21 7.20
N ALA A 444 -13.45 28.76 8.23
CA ALA A 444 -13.17 30.20 8.36
C ALA A 444 -11.67 30.45 8.50
N ILE A 445 -11.20 31.58 7.94
CA ILE A 445 -9.84 32.09 8.12
C ILE A 445 -9.72 32.76 9.48
N VAL A 446 -8.63 32.53 10.22
CA VAL A 446 -8.45 33.06 11.59
C VAL A 446 -7.27 34.01 11.78
N ASN A 447 -6.27 33.99 10.89
CA ASN A 447 -5.09 34.83 11.02
C ASN A 447 -4.50 35.24 9.66
N ASP A 448 -3.46 36.07 9.68
CA ASP A 448 -2.82 36.59 8.46
C ASP A 448 -2.06 35.53 7.66
N GLU A 449 -1.79 34.37 8.24
CA GLU A 449 -1.23 33.19 7.57
C GLU A 449 -2.32 32.35 6.86
N GLU A 450 -3.56 32.87 6.83
CA GLU A 450 -4.75 32.21 6.26
C GLU A 450 -5.01 30.80 6.84
N GLN A 451 -4.64 30.56 8.09
CA GLN A 451 -4.95 29.32 8.80
C GLN A 451 -6.47 29.23 9.05
N LEU A 452 -6.97 28.00 9.16
CA LEU A 452 -8.41 27.72 9.10
C LEU A 452 -8.92 27.11 10.39
N ILE A 453 -10.20 27.41 10.72
CA ILE A 453 -11.00 26.70 11.74
C ILE A 453 -12.34 26.27 11.16
N TYR A 454 -13.05 25.36 11.85
CA TYR A 454 -14.43 25.04 11.47
C TYR A 454 -15.35 26.23 11.62
N TYR A 455 -16.12 26.50 10.58
CA TYR A 455 -17.17 27.52 10.62
C TYR A 455 -18.53 26.88 10.89
N LYS A 456 -19.27 27.41 11.88
CA LYS A 456 -20.55 26.85 12.34
C LYS A 456 -21.78 27.68 11.98
N GLY A 457 -21.59 28.89 11.45
CA GLY A 457 -22.65 29.85 11.11
C GLY A 457 -22.61 31.09 12.00
N TRP A 458 -23.06 32.24 11.48
CA TRP A 458 -23.04 33.50 12.19
C TRP A 458 -24.09 33.56 13.34
N ASP A 459 -25.18 32.78 13.26
CA ASP A 459 -26.27 32.65 14.24
C ASP A 459 -26.17 31.34 15.06
N TYR A 460 -25.07 30.65 14.95
CA TYR A 460 -24.88 29.36 15.61
C TYR A 460 -24.78 29.53 17.14
N THR A 461 -25.60 28.78 17.85
CA THR A 461 -25.57 28.70 19.31
C THR A 461 -25.02 27.33 19.74
N PRO A 462 -23.86 27.25 20.40
CA PRO A 462 -23.29 25.99 20.85
C PRO A 462 -24.22 25.21 21.77
N GLN A 463 -24.38 23.93 21.51
CA GLN A 463 -25.15 22.99 22.33
C GLN A 463 -24.19 22.18 23.24
N ILE A 464 -23.81 22.80 24.37
CA ILE A 464 -22.86 22.20 25.30
C ILE A 464 -23.59 21.50 26.44
N ALA A 465 -23.46 20.20 26.58
CA ALA A 465 -24.04 19.43 27.68
C ALA A 465 -23.44 19.84 29.03
N SER A 466 -24.27 20.28 29.96
CA SER A 466 -23.82 20.71 31.29
C SER A 466 -23.41 19.53 32.17
N GLY A 467 -22.35 19.71 32.97
CA GLY A 467 -21.84 18.69 33.90
C GLY A 467 -21.19 17.50 33.20
N ARG A 468 -20.84 17.65 31.90
CA ARG A 468 -20.07 16.67 31.10
C ARG A 468 -18.75 17.27 30.71
N GLY A 469 -17.76 16.42 30.54
CA GLY A 469 -16.48 16.87 30.01
C GLY A 469 -15.27 16.06 30.48
N VAL A 470 -14.11 16.54 30.07
CA VAL A 470 -12.79 15.98 30.42
C VAL A 470 -11.92 17.11 30.95
N THR A 471 -11.15 16.84 31.99
CA THR A 471 -10.15 17.76 32.50
C THR A 471 -8.79 17.10 32.52
N PHE A 472 -7.77 17.78 32.04
CA PHE A 472 -6.41 17.26 32.07
C PHE A 472 -5.38 18.35 32.44
N LYS A 473 -4.24 17.91 32.97
CA LYS A 473 -3.06 18.75 33.15
C LYS A 473 -2.02 18.39 32.12
N THR A 474 -1.35 19.42 31.60
CA THR A 474 -0.21 19.25 30.70
C THR A 474 1.06 19.79 31.35
N ASN A 475 2.23 19.20 31.03
CA ASN A 475 3.54 19.76 31.37
C ASN A 475 4.07 20.73 30.30
N ARG A 476 3.33 20.96 29.23
CA ARG A 476 3.65 22.00 28.24
C ARG A 476 3.58 23.37 28.91
N ALA A 477 4.55 24.24 28.62
CA ALA A 477 4.58 25.58 29.17
C ALA A 477 3.46 26.47 28.57
N VAL A 478 3.06 27.48 29.32
CA VAL A 478 2.14 28.52 28.81
C VAL A 478 2.75 29.16 27.57
N GLY A 479 1.97 29.24 26.47
CA GLY A 479 2.41 29.71 25.16
C GLY A 479 2.81 28.58 24.18
N GLU A 480 3.10 27.37 24.66
CA GLU A 480 3.37 26.20 23.78
C GLU A 480 2.11 25.69 23.13
N MET A 481 2.26 24.90 22.07
CA MET A 481 1.15 24.35 21.29
C MET A 481 0.82 22.92 21.71
N LEU A 482 -0.48 22.60 21.63
CA LEU A 482 -1.04 21.26 21.73
C LEU A 482 -1.76 20.92 20.42
N LEU A 483 -1.57 19.71 19.94
CA LEU A 483 -2.37 19.13 18.85
C LEU A 483 -3.38 18.18 19.51
N VAL A 484 -4.64 18.50 19.41
CA VAL A 484 -5.73 17.76 20.08
C VAL A 484 -6.79 17.42 19.04
N GLU A 485 -7.35 16.22 19.09
CA GLU A 485 -8.56 15.90 18.34
C GLU A 485 -9.71 15.71 19.32
N ILE A 486 -10.75 16.55 19.19
CA ILE A 486 -11.97 16.49 19.99
C ILE A 486 -13.15 16.21 19.07
N THR A 487 -13.77 15.05 19.18
CA THR A 487 -15.01 14.76 18.48
C THR A 487 -16.16 14.77 19.50
N PRO A 488 -17.07 15.76 19.45
CA PRO A 488 -18.27 15.77 20.27
C PRO A 488 -19.21 14.61 19.91
N VAL A 489 -20.14 14.30 20.80
CA VAL A 489 -21.31 13.47 20.46
C VAL A 489 -22.13 14.16 19.36
N ALA A 490 -22.67 13.39 18.43
CA ALA A 490 -23.43 13.93 17.30
C ALA A 490 -24.57 14.89 17.77
N GLY A 491 -24.59 16.10 17.21
CA GLY A 491 -25.52 17.15 17.55
C GLY A 491 -25.19 17.98 18.81
N GLU A 492 -24.05 17.67 19.45
CA GLU A 492 -23.54 18.44 20.61
C GLU A 492 -22.25 19.17 20.26
N ASP A 493 -21.81 20.07 21.13
CA ASP A 493 -20.55 20.78 21.03
C ASP A 493 -19.67 20.57 22.24
N CYS A 494 -18.39 20.84 22.07
CA CYS A 494 -17.45 20.99 23.17
C CYS A 494 -16.86 22.39 23.18
N SER A 495 -16.52 22.87 24.37
CA SER A 495 -15.75 24.09 24.55
C SER A 495 -14.51 23.82 25.38
N VAL A 496 -13.39 24.42 24.99
CA VAL A 496 -12.12 24.28 25.70
C VAL A 496 -11.84 25.53 26.50
N SER A 497 -11.38 25.33 27.74
CA SER A 497 -10.90 26.41 28.60
C SER A 497 -9.53 26.04 29.15
N GLY A 498 -8.68 27.06 29.39
CA GLY A 498 -7.27 26.83 29.76
C GLY A 498 -6.33 26.70 28.58
N ALA A 499 -6.88 26.67 27.35
CA ALA A 499 -6.15 26.76 26.10
C ALA A 499 -6.98 27.51 25.06
N THR A 500 -6.32 28.22 24.15
CA THR A 500 -6.97 29.00 23.06
C THR A 500 -6.75 28.27 21.74
N LEU A 501 -7.85 27.96 21.02
CA LEU A 501 -7.80 27.43 19.66
C LEU A 501 -7.14 28.44 18.73
N LEU A 502 -6.11 28.00 18.01
CA LEU A 502 -5.43 28.82 17.01
C LEU A 502 -5.92 28.51 15.59
N TYR A 503 -5.85 27.25 15.19
CA TYR A 503 -6.23 26.78 13.84
C TYR A 503 -6.38 25.28 13.80
N LEU A 504 -6.83 24.75 12.65
CA LEU A 504 -6.84 23.32 12.32
C LEU A 504 -5.57 22.96 11.54
N ASP A 505 -4.82 21.96 12.01
CA ASP A 505 -3.69 21.41 11.27
C ASP A 505 -4.19 20.45 10.20
N ALA A 506 -3.77 20.71 8.94
CA ALA A 506 -4.16 19.91 7.78
C ALA A 506 -5.69 19.65 7.69
N PRO A 507 -6.54 20.68 7.48
CA PRO A 507 -7.99 20.50 7.38
C PRO A 507 -8.34 19.52 6.24
N GLY A 508 -8.77 18.34 6.60
CA GLY A 508 -9.05 17.20 5.74
C GLY A 508 -9.85 16.14 6.49
N ASP A 509 -9.47 14.87 6.42
CA ASP A 509 -10.21 13.73 7.00
C ASP A 509 -10.35 13.77 8.52
N THR A 510 -9.28 14.06 9.22
CA THR A 510 -9.25 14.14 10.69
C THR A 510 -8.25 15.21 11.11
N PRO A 511 -8.63 16.51 11.02
CA PRO A 511 -7.71 17.57 11.37
C PRO A 511 -7.54 17.65 12.88
N TYR A 512 -6.29 17.77 13.33
CA TYR A 512 -6.01 18.18 14.70
C TYR A 512 -6.34 19.66 14.90
N GLU A 513 -6.93 19.97 16.04
CA GLU A 513 -7.10 21.32 16.52
C GLU A 513 -5.81 21.75 17.23
N VAL A 514 -5.21 22.85 16.78
CA VAL A 514 -4.00 23.40 17.38
C VAL A 514 -4.39 24.44 18.42
N TYR A 515 -4.08 24.13 19.68
CA TYR A 515 -4.32 25.01 20.79
C TYR A 515 -3.02 25.60 21.34
N ARG A 516 -3.06 26.86 21.76
CA ARG A 516 -2.02 27.47 22.60
C ARG A 516 -2.39 27.24 24.07
N VAL A 517 -1.45 26.76 24.85
CA VAL A 517 -1.63 26.58 26.31
C VAL A 517 -1.71 27.94 26.99
N ASP A 518 -2.79 28.21 27.71
CA ASP A 518 -2.95 29.40 28.52
C ASP A 518 -2.79 29.09 30.02
N LYS A 519 -3.08 27.84 30.45
CA LYS A 519 -2.98 27.34 31.83
C LYS A 519 -2.58 25.87 31.80
N GLU A 520 -1.91 25.42 32.87
CA GLU A 520 -1.57 23.99 33.08
C GLU A 520 -2.80 23.07 33.07
N LEU A 521 -3.91 23.56 33.66
CA LEU A 521 -5.17 22.83 33.74
C LEU A 521 -6.07 23.24 32.57
N ILE A 522 -6.43 22.25 31.75
CA ILE A 522 -7.29 22.41 30.57
C ILE A 522 -8.57 21.62 30.80
N THR A 523 -9.69 22.23 30.52
CA THR A 523 -11.01 21.59 30.64
C THR A 523 -11.74 21.64 29.30
N ILE A 524 -12.21 20.50 28.85
CA ILE A 524 -13.08 20.31 27.70
C ILE A 524 -14.49 20.10 28.24
N ALA A 525 -15.39 21.09 28.15
CA ALA A 525 -16.78 20.96 28.60
C ALA A 525 -17.65 20.49 27.43
N GLY A 526 -18.59 19.57 27.70
CA GLY A 526 -19.47 18.96 26.71
C GLY A 526 -19.33 17.46 26.65
N SER A 527 -20.18 16.76 25.88
CA SER A 527 -20.12 15.33 25.71
C SER A 527 -19.13 14.95 24.63
N VAL A 528 -17.99 14.41 25.02
CA VAL A 528 -16.92 13.97 24.13
C VAL A 528 -17.15 12.51 23.74
N ALA A 529 -17.10 12.21 22.44
CA ALA A 529 -17.17 10.86 21.88
C ALA A 529 -15.75 10.28 21.59
N LYS A 530 -14.87 11.11 21.00
CA LYS A 530 -13.47 10.76 20.73
C LYS A 530 -12.55 11.85 21.28
N LEU A 531 -11.46 11.46 21.91
CA LEU A 531 -10.42 12.37 22.41
C LEU A 531 -9.05 11.81 22.11
N ASP A 532 -8.25 12.55 21.33
CA ASP A 532 -6.83 12.29 21.14
C ASP A 532 -6.01 13.40 21.80
N LEU A 533 -5.19 13.00 22.77
CA LEU A 533 -4.22 13.82 23.49
C LEU A 533 -2.80 13.26 23.31
N GLY A 534 -2.52 12.62 22.18
CA GLY A 534 -1.21 12.05 21.89
C GLY A 534 -0.12 13.13 21.91
N ASP A 535 0.98 12.86 22.61
CA ASP A 535 2.14 13.77 22.75
C ASP A 535 1.80 15.17 23.30
N CYS A 536 0.69 15.28 24.05
CA CYS A 536 0.27 16.54 24.68
C CYS A 536 0.92 16.82 26.06
N GLY A 537 1.84 15.97 26.49
CA GLY A 537 2.51 16.11 27.79
C GLY A 537 1.55 15.96 28.96
N VAL A 538 0.52 15.13 28.83
CA VAL A 538 -0.51 14.92 29.86
C VAL A 538 0.12 14.30 31.10
N THR A 539 -0.14 14.93 32.26
CA THR A 539 0.34 14.45 33.58
C THR A 539 -0.79 13.95 34.47
N MET A 540 -2.02 14.42 34.23
CA MET A 540 -3.25 14.02 34.91
C MET A 540 -4.40 14.09 33.92
N LEU A 541 -5.29 13.10 33.96
CA LEU A 541 -6.51 13.07 33.16
C LEU A 541 -7.67 12.64 34.03
N ASP A 542 -8.73 13.45 34.08
CA ASP A 542 -10.03 13.13 34.65
C ASP A 542 -11.08 13.08 33.54
N CYS A 543 -11.54 11.91 33.20
CA CYS A 543 -12.62 11.66 32.24
C CYS A 543 -13.85 11.00 32.90
N THR A 544 -13.98 11.06 34.23
CA THR A 544 -15.11 10.49 34.98
C THR A 544 -16.44 11.12 34.61
N GLN A 545 -16.44 12.38 34.12
CA GLN A 545 -17.63 13.09 33.63
C GLN A 545 -17.85 12.94 32.12
N ALA A 546 -17.11 12.00 31.44
CA ALA A 546 -17.21 11.75 30.02
C ALA A 546 -17.69 10.32 29.69
N PRO A 547 -18.90 9.91 30.11
CA PRO A 547 -19.40 8.53 29.90
C PRO A 547 -19.74 8.23 28.43
N SER A 548 -19.67 9.21 27.56
CA SER A 548 -19.92 9.08 26.10
C SER A 548 -18.67 8.73 25.31
N LEU A 549 -17.50 8.75 25.92
CA LEU A 549 -16.24 8.39 25.27
C LEU A 549 -16.31 6.98 24.68
N THR A 550 -16.05 6.89 23.39
CA THR A 550 -15.88 5.65 22.61
C THR A 550 -14.44 5.42 22.22
N GLU A 551 -13.66 6.50 22.02
CA GLU A 551 -12.24 6.43 21.68
C GLU A 551 -11.43 7.38 22.57
N LEU A 552 -10.36 6.86 23.17
CA LEU A 552 -9.42 7.62 24.00
C LEU A 552 -7.99 7.26 23.59
N LEU A 553 -7.26 8.25 23.06
CA LEU A 553 -5.90 8.10 22.57
C LEU A 553 -4.97 9.01 23.39
N LEU A 554 -3.97 8.40 24.05
CA LEU A 554 -3.06 9.07 24.98
C LEU A 554 -1.59 8.77 24.67
N VAL A 555 -1.29 8.42 23.44
CA VAL A 555 0.05 7.97 23.01
C VAL A 555 1.14 8.96 23.42
N LYS A 556 2.31 8.46 23.90
CA LYS A 556 3.47 9.28 24.28
C LYS A 556 3.23 10.32 25.41
N ASN A 557 2.52 9.93 26.45
CA ASN A 557 2.39 10.73 27.69
C ASN A 557 3.07 10.01 28.87
N PRO A 558 4.41 9.99 28.95
CA PRO A 558 5.13 9.17 29.93
C PRO A 558 4.96 9.63 31.38
N GLN A 559 4.47 10.84 31.62
CA GLN A 559 4.21 11.37 32.96
C GLN A 559 2.78 11.09 33.44
N LEU A 560 1.89 10.58 32.60
CA LEU A 560 0.55 10.15 32.99
C LEU A 560 0.66 8.78 33.67
N GLN A 561 0.55 8.76 35.02
CA GLN A 561 0.81 7.58 35.86
C GLN A 561 -0.46 6.83 36.27
N ALA A 562 -1.61 7.48 36.23
CA ALA A 562 -2.90 6.91 36.62
C ALA A 562 -4.01 7.31 35.68
N LEU A 563 -4.97 6.40 35.46
CA LEU A 563 -6.13 6.64 34.62
C LEU A 563 -7.34 5.90 35.19
N ASP A 564 -8.40 6.66 35.56
CA ASP A 564 -9.68 6.10 36.01
C ASP A 564 -10.68 6.08 34.86
N LEU A 565 -11.07 4.89 34.42
CA LEU A 565 -12.02 4.63 33.33
C LEU A 565 -13.33 4.01 33.81
N THR A 566 -13.59 3.98 35.12
CA THR A 566 -14.77 3.30 35.70
C THR A 566 -16.10 3.86 35.20
N ALA A 567 -16.12 5.14 34.81
CA ALA A 567 -17.30 5.79 34.23
C ALA A 567 -17.42 5.64 32.70
N ASN A 568 -16.37 5.19 32.00
CA ASN A 568 -16.26 5.27 30.53
C ASN A 568 -16.59 3.93 29.85
N LYS A 569 -17.73 3.34 30.20
CA LYS A 569 -18.17 2.01 29.76
C LYS A 569 -18.38 1.87 28.24
N LYS A 570 -18.42 2.96 27.49
CA LYS A 570 -18.63 2.96 26.04
C LYS A 570 -17.33 2.90 25.26
N ILE A 571 -16.17 2.96 25.90
CA ILE A 571 -14.88 2.92 25.22
C ILE A 571 -14.76 1.61 24.42
N GLU A 572 -14.55 1.78 23.13
CA GLU A 572 -14.26 0.71 22.16
C GLU A 572 -12.78 0.67 21.78
N THR A 573 -12.10 1.84 21.80
CA THR A 573 -10.68 1.97 21.50
C THR A 573 -9.98 2.73 22.61
N LEU A 574 -8.92 2.12 23.16
CA LEU A 574 -8.02 2.73 24.13
C LEU A 574 -6.58 2.59 23.65
N GLN A 575 -5.87 3.73 23.53
CA GLN A 575 -4.45 3.76 23.21
C GLN A 575 -3.68 4.47 24.32
N ILE A 576 -2.77 3.76 24.95
CA ILE A 576 -1.90 4.26 26.04
C ILE A 576 -0.42 3.93 25.77
N VAL A 577 -0.07 3.76 24.49
CA VAL A 577 1.30 3.45 24.07
C VAL A 577 2.28 4.51 24.58
N GLY A 578 3.32 4.10 25.26
CA GLY A 578 4.34 5.00 25.79
C GLY A 578 3.89 5.88 26.95
N CYS A 579 2.80 5.50 27.66
CA CYS A 579 2.37 6.17 28.88
C CYS A 579 3.05 5.64 30.14
N GLY A 580 3.06 6.44 31.22
CA GLY A 580 3.58 6.06 32.53
C GLY A 580 2.61 5.25 33.39
N ILE A 581 1.46 4.84 32.84
CA ILE A 581 0.37 4.15 33.55
C ILE A 581 0.83 2.73 33.91
N ALA A 582 0.89 2.43 35.21
CA ALA A 582 1.34 1.13 35.71
C ALA A 582 0.23 0.09 35.83
N THR A 583 -1.00 0.52 36.07
CA THR A 583 -2.17 -0.36 36.22
C THR A 583 -3.42 0.30 35.61
N ILE A 584 -4.32 -0.49 35.05
CA ILE A 584 -5.64 -0.06 34.57
C ILE A 584 -6.71 -1.02 35.11
N ASP A 585 -7.78 -0.47 35.66
CA ASP A 585 -9.00 -1.24 35.90
C ASP A 585 -9.87 -1.29 34.63
N ALA A 586 -9.69 -2.34 33.83
CA ALA A 586 -10.43 -2.54 32.59
C ALA A 586 -11.77 -3.28 32.77
N ARG A 587 -12.17 -3.68 33.99
CA ARG A 587 -13.40 -4.47 34.25
C ARG A 587 -14.68 -3.73 33.85
N SER A 588 -14.66 -2.40 33.82
CA SER A 588 -15.80 -1.57 33.36
C SER A 588 -15.88 -1.45 31.82
N LEU A 589 -14.80 -1.79 31.10
CA LEU A 589 -14.68 -1.55 29.65
C LEU A 589 -15.27 -2.71 28.82
N THR A 590 -16.53 -3.05 29.10
CA THR A 590 -17.21 -4.19 28.46
C THR A 590 -17.47 -4.02 26.95
N ASN A 591 -17.24 -2.83 26.39
CA ASN A 591 -17.33 -2.55 24.95
C ASN A 591 -15.96 -2.49 24.25
N LEU A 592 -14.86 -2.67 24.99
CA LEU A 592 -13.51 -2.54 24.44
C LEU A 592 -13.28 -3.56 23.33
N ARG A 593 -12.90 -3.05 22.15
CA ARG A 593 -12.56 -3.81 20.95
C ARG A 593 -11.07 -3.73 20.63
N ARG A 594 -10.45 -2.58 20.89
CA ARG A 594 -9.05 -2.33 20.56
C ARG A 594 -8.32 -1.74 21.76
N LEU A 595 -7.27 -2.42 22.22
CA LEU A 595 -6.37 -1.95 23.25
C LEU A 595 -4.94 -1.93 22.72
N TYR A 596 -4.33 -0.75 22.72
CA TYR A 596 -2.93 -0.56 22.39
C TYR A 596 -2.21 -0.01 23.64
N ALA A 597 -1.43 -0.85 24.31
CA ALA A 597 -0.74 -0.51 25.55
C ALA A 597 0.79 -0.69 25.48
N GLY A 598 1.31 -1.13 24.36
CA GLY A 598 2.73 -1.40 24.20
C GLY A 598 3.63 -0.23 24.60
N TYR A 599 4.84 -0.52 25.03
CA TYR A 599 5.84 0.47 25.47
C TYR A 599 5.40 1.38 26.63
N SER A 600 4.29 1.08 27.31
CA SER A 600 3.86 1.78 28.52
C SER A 600 4.50 1.19 29.77
N ALA A 601 4.19 1.75 30.95
CA ALA A 601 4.63 1.19 32.23
C ALA A 601 3.70 0.09 32.78
N LEU A 602 2.68 -0.32 32.00
CA LEU A 602 1.64 -1.25 32.41
C LEU A 602 2.23 -2.62 32.74
N ARG A 603 1.93 -3.13 33.94
CA ARG A 603 2.43 -4.43 34.43
C ARG A 603 1.34 -5.47 34.54
N GLU A 604 0.14 -5.04 34.81
CA GLU A 604 -1.02 -5.91 35.00
C GLU A 604 -2.25 -5.23 34.37
N VAL A 605 -3.10 -6.03 33.77
CA VAL A 605 -4.42 -5.61 33.28
C VAL A 605 -5.38 -6.80 33.35
N ASP A 606 -6.52 -6.60 34.00
CA ASP A 606 -7.61 -7.59 34.00
C ASP A 606 -8.54 -7.33 32.81
N LEU A 607 -8.43 -8.17 31.76
CA LEU A 607 -9.23 -8.15 30.55
C LEU A 607 -10.41 -9.14 30.59
N SER A 608 -10.69 -9.74 31.76
CA SER A 608 -11.69 -10.80 31.89
C SER A 608 -13.12 -10.39 31.52
N GLN A 609 -13.43 -9.09 31.58
CA GLN A 609 -14.74 -8.54 31.21
C GLN A 609 -14.76 -7.92 29.79
N CYS A 610 -13.62 -7.92 29.08
CA CYS A 610 -13.49 -7.35 27.75
C CYS A 610 -13.78 -8.40 26.66
N GLU A 611 -14.97 -9.01 26.70
CA GLU A 611 -15.34 -10.12 25.80
C GLU A 611 -15.43 -9.72 24.31
N LYS A 612 -15.49 -8.40 23.99
CA LYS A 612 -15.56 -7.88 22.63
C LYS A 612 -14.18 -7.57 22.03
N LEU A 613 -13.11 -7.84 22.76
CA LEU A 613 -11.76 -7.49 22.35
C LEU A 613 -11.37 -8.22 21.05
N GLU A 614 -11.01 -7.45 20.04
CA GLU A 614 -10.62 -7.92 18.71
C GLU A 614 -9.13 -7.67 18.41
N THR A 615 -8.58 -6.57 18.94
CA THR A 615 -7.16 -6.20 18.75
C THR A 615 -6.52 -5.88 20.08
N LEU A 616 -5.39 -6.52 20.36
CA LEU A 616 -4.60 -6.32 21.57
C LEU A 616 -3.12 -6.15 21.24
N ASN A 617 -2.56 -4.99 21.63
CA ASN A 617 -1.11 -4.77 21.60
C ASN A 617 -0.59 -4.56 23.03
N MET A 618 0.30 -5.46 23.47
CA MET A 618 0.94 -5.49 24.77
C MET A 618 2.46 -5.61 24.64
N ASP A 619 3.06 -5.01 23.62
CA ASP A 619 4.50 -5.14 23.37
C ASP A 619 5.34 -4.45 24.45
N LYS A 620 6.45 -5.08 24.83
CA LYS A 620 7.50 -4.48 25.67
C LYS A 620 7.00 -3.97 27.03
N LEU A 621 6.20 -4.79 27.71
CA LEU A 621 5.65 -4.50 29.03
C LEU A 621 6.30 -5.30 30.16
N GLN A 622 7.30 -6.15 29.87
CA GLN A 622 7.95 -7.06 30.80
C GLN A 622 6.98 -8.10 31.42
N LEU A 623 5.88 -8.44 30.71
CA LEU A 623 4.90 -9.40 31.16
C LEU A 623 5.51 -10.80 31.29
N THR A 624 5.22 -11.49 32.42
CA THR A 624 5.60 -12.89 32.65
C THR A 624 4.46 -13.86 32.36
N GLU A 625 3.22 -13.36 32.33
CA GLU A 625 2.00 -14.11 32.02
C GLU A 625 0.98 -13.19 31.30
N LEU A 626 0.13 -13.76 30.48
CA LEU A 626 -0.95 -13.06 29.79
C LEU A 626 -2.18 -13.97 29.71
N SER A 627 -3.24 -13.59 30.42
CA SER A 627 -4.49 -14.36 30.47
C SER A 627 -5.53 -13.79 29.52
N LEU A 628 -5.93 -14.57 28.51
CA LEU A 628 -6.87 -14.17 27.44
C LEU A 628 -8.11 -15.06 27.35
N ALA A 629 -8.37 -15.90 28.35
CA ALA A 629 -9.44 -16.92 28.31
C ALA A 629 -10.83 -16.37 28.00
N SER A 630 -11.12 -15.11 28.36
CA SER A 630 -12.40 -14.43 28.08
C SER A 630 -12.47 -13.75 26.71
N ASN A 631 -11.34 -13.48 26.06
CA ASN A 631 -11.24 -12.62 24.88
C ASN A 631 -11.35 -13.40 23.56
N LYS A 632 -12.39 -14.24 23.47
CA LYS A 632 -12.57 -15.22 22.37
C LYS A 632 -12.77 -14.59 20.97
N ARG A 633 -12.99 -13.27 20.88
CA ARG A 633 -13.17 -12.55 19.62
C ARG A 633 -11.86 -12.00 19.05
N LEU A 634 -10.74 -12.28 19.72
CA LEU A 634 -9.44 -11.75 19.35
C LEU A 634 -9.05 -12.17 17.93
N LYS A 635 -8.72 -11.19 17.10
CA LYS A 635 -8.27 -11.33 15.72
C LYS A 635 -6.79 -11.02 15.58
N SER A 636 -6.32 -9.99 16.30
CA SER A 636 -4.93 -9.55 16.25
C SER A 636 -4.37 -9.44 17.65
N LEU A 637 -3.27 -10.14 17.90
CA LEU A 637 -2.51 -10.11 19.15
C LEU A 637 -1.04 -9.79 18.85
N SER A 638 -0.53 -8.73 19.47
CA SER A 638 0.89 -8.45 19.58
C SER A 638 1.27 -8.43 21.05
N CYS A 639 2.18 -9.31 21.46
CA CYS A 639 2.76 -9.38 22.80
C CYS A 639 4.28 -9.61 22.75
N SER A 640 4.90 -9.02 21.73
CA SER A 640 6.34 -9.12 21.50
C SER A 640 7.17 -8.39 22.56
N GLU A 641 8.46 -8.73 22.68
CA GLU A 641 9.41 -8.13 23.61
C GLU A 641 8.95 -8.19 25.10
N ASN A 642 8.43 -9.34 25.51
CA ASN A 642 8.02 -9.61 26.91
C ASN A 642 8.84 -10.78 27.51
N ASN A 643 8.44 -11.26 28.70
CA ASN A 643 9.08 -12.36 29.37
C ASN A 643 8.17 -13.60 29.49
N LEU A 644 7.22 -13.76 28.57
CA LEU A 644 6.27 -14.87 28.58
C LEU A 644 7.00 -16.21 28.39
N THR A 645 6.66 -17.20 29.23
CA THR A 645 7.21 -18.55 29.13
C THR A 645 6.25 -19.54 28.45
N GLU A 646 4.97 -19.24 28.48
CA GLU A 646 3.89 -19.99 27.85
C GLU A 646 2.84 -19.01 27.28
N LEU A 647 2.18 -19.40 26.19
CA LEU A 647 1.05 -18.67 25.64
C LEU A 647 0.02 -19.66 25.10
N ASP A 648 -1.19 -19.62 25.68
CA ASP A 648 -2.30 -20.47 25.26
C ASP A 648 -3.38 -19.67 24.55
N LEU A 649 -3.52 -19.89 23.25
CA LEU A 649 -4.51 -19.28 22.35
C LEU A 649 -5.49 -20.29 21.80
N SER A 650 -5.59 -21.49 22.39
CA SER A 650 -6.47 -22.58 21.92
C SER A 650 -7.96 -22.20 21.80
N ALA A 651 -8.40 -21.19 22.59
CA ALA A 651 -9.77 -20.70 22.64
C ALA A 651 -10.07 -19.51 21.68
N HIS A 652 -9.16 -19.18 20.73
CA HIS A 652 -9.27 -17.97 19.87
C HIS A 652 -9.50 -18.31 18.39
N PRO A 653 -10.70 -18.76 17.97
CA PRO A 653 -10.96 -19.27 16.62
C PRO A 653 -10.97 -18.20 15.53
N TYR A 654 -10.91 -16.91 15.89
CA TYR A 654 -10.92 -15.79 14.96
C TYR A 654 -9.54 -15.14 14.75
N LEU A 655 -8.45 -15.77 15.26
CA LEU A 655 -7.12 -15.20 15.20
C LEU A 655 -6.61 -15.14 13.76
N GLU A 656 -6.25 -13.94 13.33
CA GLU A 656 -5.75 -13.62 11.99
C GLU A 656 -4.26 -13.27 12.02
N ASP A 657 -3.84 -12.49 13.04
CA ASP A 657 -2.47 -12.00 13.19
C ASP A 657 -1.95 -12.26 14.61
N LEU A 658 -0.79 -12.90 14.73
CA LEU A 658 -0.11 -13.13 15.98
C LEU A 658 1.36 -12.71 15.90
N ASP A 659 1.76 -11.79 16.79
CA ASP A 659 3.16 -11.52 17.10
C ASP A 659 3.43 -11.82 18.59
N CYS A 660 4.15 -12.91 18.84
CA CYS A 660 4.65 -13.29 20.16
C CYS A 660 6.19 -13.40 20.18
N SER A 661 6.84 -12.74 19.23
CA SER A 661 8.30 -12.75 19.10
C SER A 661 9.01 -12.14 20.32
N ARG A 662 10.30 -12.43 20.46
CA ARG A 662 11.15 -11.85 21.52
C ARG A 662 10.58 -12.05 22.93
N ASN A 663 10.26 -13.31 23.24
CA ASN A 663 9.82 -13.78 24.56
C ASN A 663 10.72 -14.91 25.06
N ALA A 664 10.30 -15.58 26.12
CA ALA A 664 10.96 -16.78 26.64
C ALA A 664 10.10 -18.05 26.44
N LEU A 665 9.22 -18.05 25.41
CA LEU A 665 8.24 -19.11 25.23
C LEU A 665 8.90 -20.47 25.01
N THR A 666 8.53 -21.42 25.87
CA THR A 666 8.83 -22.85 25.71
C THR A 666 7.64 -23.62 25.19
N ARG A 667 6.43 -23.06 25.32
CA ARG A 667 5.18 -23.62 24.84
C ARG A 667 4.29 -22.53 24.25
N LEU A 668 3.83 -22.77 23.00
CA LEU A 668 2.83 -22.00 22.32
C LEU A 668 1.70 -22.94 21.90
N THR A 669 0.48 -22.65 22.36
CA THR A 669 -0.71 -23.41 21.97
C THR A 669 -1.58 -22.53 21.08
N LEU A 670 -1.83 -22.99 19.88
CA LEU A 670 -2.63 -22.29 18.87
C LEU A 670 -4.03 -22.95 18.72
N PRO A 671 -5.05 -22.21 18.24
CA PRO A 671 -6.34 -22.84 17.96
C PRO A 671 -6.18 -23.92 16.89
N GLN A 672 -7.06 -24.93 16.86
CA GLN A 672 -7.00 -25.99 15.84
C GLN A 672 -7.39 -25.47 14.45
N GLU A 673 -8.32 -24.53 14.42
CA GLU A 673 -8.79 -23.86 13.21
C GLU A 673 -8.88 -22.36 13.46
N ALA A 674 -8.29 -21.55 12.58
CA ALA A 674 -8.36 -20.09 12.61
C ALA A 674 -8.03 -19.52 11.22
N PRO A 675 -8.52 -18.31 10.89
CA PRO A 675 -8.16 -17.61 9.65
C PRO A 675 -6.77 -16.98 9.69
N LEU A 676 -5.81 -17.62 10.37
CA LEU A 676 -4.48 -17.08 10.62
C LEU A 676 -3.76 -16.74 9.31
N LEU A 677 -3.32 -15.49 9.19
CA LEU A 677 -2.60 -14.92 8.05
C LEU A 677 -1.10 -14.83 8.34
N ARG A 678 -0.76 -14.36 9.56
CA ARG A 678 0.62 -14.13 9.98
C ARG A 678 0.87 -14.68 11.37
N LEU A 679 2.02 -15.34 11.52
CA LEU A 679 2.53 -15.81 12.80
C LEU A 679 4.00 -15.42 12.95
N GLU A 680 4.29 -14.51 13.89
CA GLU A 680 5.62 -14.11 14.30
C GLU A 680 5.92 -14.70 15.68
N ALA A 681 6.77 -15.70 15.73
CA ALA A 681 7.18 -16.41 16.96
C ALA A 681 8.71 -16.52 17.09
N SER A 682 9.45 -15.68 16.38
CA SER A 682 10.91 -15.63 16.39
C SER A 682 11.46 -15.19 17.75
N HIS A 683 12.73 -15.47 18.02
CA HIS A 683 13.41 -15.12 19.27
C HIS A 683 12.68 -15.65 20.53
N ASN A 684 12.53 -16.96 20.58
CA ASN A 684 11.92 -17.67 21.71
C ASN A 684 12.73 -18.93 22.09
N LYS A 685 12.14 -19.83 22.86
CA LYS A 685 12.76 -21.11 23.24
C LYS A 685 11.90 -22.30 22.80
N LEU A 686 11.09 -22.11 21.75
CA LEU A 686 10.18 -23.13 21.25
C LEU A 686 10.95 -24.31 20.64
N GLN A 687 10.60 -25.52 21.03
CA GLN A 687 11.08 -26.75 20.40
C GLN A 687 10.18 -27.20 19.25
N SER A 688 8.92 -26.75 19.23
CA SER A 688 7.97 -27.06 18.15
C SER A 688 6.94 -25.94 18.05
N ILE A 689 6.35 -25.80 16.84
CA ILE A 689 5.20 -24.94 16.58
C ILE A 689 4.10 -25.85 16.01
N PRO A 690 3.11 -26.22 16.83
CA PRO A 690 2.01 -27.08 16.37
C PRO A 690 1.01 -26.25 15.57
N LEU A 691 1.13 -26.27 14.22
CA LEU A 691 0.16 -25.62 13.36
C LEU A 691 -1.13 -26.42 13.31
N GLY A 692 -2.26 -25.71 13.42
CA GLY A 692 -3.59 -26.22 13.11
C GLY A 692 -3.94 -26.18 11.62
N THR A 693 -5.21 -26.12 11.31
CA THR A 693 -5.69 -25.93 9.93
C THR A 693 -5.79 -24.45 9.61
N TYR A 694 -4.76 -23.89 8.94
CA TYR A 694 -4.67 -22.46 8.60
C TYR A 694 -4.52 -22.23 7.09
N PRO A 695 -5.59 -22.42 6.29
CA PRO A 695 -5.49 -22.35 4.83
C PRO A 695 -5.07 -20.98 4.31
N ASN A 696 -5.24 -19.92 5.12
CA ASN A 696 -4.92 -18.54 4.77
C ASN A 696 -3.51 -18.11 5.20
N LEU A 697 -2.75 -18.94 5.92
CA LEU A 697 -1.43 -18.58 6.44
C LEU A 697 -0.50 -18.20 5.31
N GLN A 698 0.03 -16.97 5.35
CA GLN A 698 0.89 -16.37 4.34
C GLN A 698 2.32 -16.18 4.84
N GLN A 699 2.46 -15.87 6.12
CA GLN A 699 3.76 -15.60 6.73
C GLN A 699 3.90 -16.33 8.06
N LEU A 700 5.02 -17.03 8.20
CA LEU A 700 5.46 -17.65 9.44
C LEU A 700 6.92 -17.28 9.69
N ALA A 701 7.22 -16.65 10.83
CA ALA A 701 8.58 -16.43 11.27
C ALA A 701 8.81 -17.16 12.61
N CYS A 702 9.81 -18.00 12.65
CA CYS A 702 10.13 -18.80 13.82
C CYS A 702 11.64 -18.97 14.05
N TYR A 703 12.47 -18.15 13.39
CA TYR A 703 13.93 -18.18 13.60
C TYR A 703 14.31 -17.83 15.04
N ASP A 704 15.53 -18.17 15.44
CA ASP A 704 16.04 -18.05 16.82
C ASP A 704 15.12 -18.72 17.84
N ASN A 705 14.93 -20.03 17.63
CA ASN A 705 14.22 -20.93 18.53
C ASN A 705 15.07 -22.20 18.79
N LYS A 706 14.44 -23.29 19.20
CA LYS A 706 15.11 -24.57 19.49
C LYS A 706 14.47 -25.74 18.72
N ILE A 707 14.01 -25.46 17.47
CA ILE A 707 13.33 -26.43 16.61
C ILE A 707 14.38 -27.33 15.96
N ASP A 708 14.52 -28.53 16.45
CA ASP A 708 15.44 -29.52 15.85
C ASP A 708 14.87 -30.13 14.56
N THR A 709 15.67 -30.95 13.88
CA THR A 709 15.29 -31.55 12.60
C THR A 709 14.05 -32.44 12.65
N LEU A 710 13.75 -33.03 13.81
CA LEU A 710 12.57 -33.89 14.00
C LEU A 710 11.30 -33.04 14.07
N HIS A 711 11.34 -31.99 14.89
CA HIS A 711 10.20 -31.07 15.06
C HIS A 711 10.00 -30.19 13.81
N ALA A 712 11.09 -29.84 13.11
CA ALA A 712 11.03 -29.17 11.81
C ALA A 712 10.28 -30.02 10.77
N SER A 713 10.57 -31.33 10.68
CA SER A 713 9.84 -32.21 9.76
C SER A 713 8.32 -32.15 9.99
N SER A 714 7.88 -32.11 11.26
CA SER A 714 6.46 -31.97 11.61
C SER A 714 5.89 -30.61 11.21
N LEU A 715 6.66 -29.55 11.42
CA LEU A 715 6.26 -28.18 11.03
C LEU A 715 6.07 -28.08 9.51
N PHE A 716 7.05 -28.52 8.71
CA PHE A 716 6.96 -28.49 7.26
C PHE A 716 5.83 -29.35 6.71
N ALA A 717 5.56 -30.50 7.35
CA ALA A 717 4.43 -31.37 7.01
C ALA A 717 3.08 -30.71 7.28
N SER A 718 2.96 -29.82 8.28
CA SER A 718 1.72 -29.15 8.65
C SER A 718 1.47 -27.82 7.91
N LEU A 719 2.44 -27.30 7.16
CA LEU A 719 2.24 -26.09 6.34
C LEU A 719 1.10 -26.29 5.35
N PRO A 720 0.19 -25.31 5.18
CA PRO A 720 -0.87 -25.41 4.18
C PRO A 720 -0.28 -25.25 2.77
N SER A 721 -0.90 -25.90 1.79
CA SER A 721 -0.58 -25.67 0.38
C SER A 721 -1.09 -24.28 -0.05
N ARG A 722 -0.26 -23.51 -0.74
CA ARG A 722 -0.58 -22.18 -1.21
C ARG A 722 -0.95 -22.21 -2.70
N PRO A 723 -1.90 -21.36 -3.15
CA PRO A 723 -2.23 -21.26 -4.57
C PRO A 723 -1.05 -20.75 -5.39
N ASP A 724 -1.01 -21.10 -6.66
CA ASP A 724 -0.06 -20.53 -7.61
C ASP A 724 -0.22 -19.00 -7.66
N GLY A 725 0.93 -18.29 -7.66
CA GLY A 725 0.96 -16.83 -7.61
C GLY A 725 0.79 -16.20 -6.21
N SER A 726 0.55 -17.01 -5.16
CA SER A 726 0.43 -16.54 -3.76
C SER A 726 1.37 -17.32 -2.83
N ARG A 727 2.66 -17.13 -3.01
CA ARG A 727 3.70 -17.86 -2.28
C ARG A 727 3.72 -17.48 -0.79
N GLY A 728 3.74 -18.50 0.09
CA GLY A 728 3.93 -18.28 1.52
C GLY A 728 5.39 -17.98 1.86
N ARG A 729 5.65 -17.25 2.94
CA ARG A 729 7.00 -16.94 3.45
C ARG A 729 7.22 -17.60 4.79
N LEU A 730 8.25 -18.44 4.90
CA LEU A 730 8.70 -19.05 6.16
C LEU A 730 10.10 -18.55 6.49
N LEU A 731 10.23 -17.65 7.44
CA LEU A 731 11.50 -17.23 8.05
C LEU A 731 11.86 -18.26 9.13
N PHE A 732 12.63 -19.28 8.76
CA PHE A 732 12.85 -20.48 9.58
C PHE A 732 14.06 -20.37 10.49
N CYS A 733 15.18 -19.83 10.03
CA CYS A 733 16.37 -19.64 10.83
C CYS A 733 17.01 -18.26 10.62
N ASP A 734 17.97 -17.88 11.45
CA ASP A 734 18.81 -16.69 11.30
C ASP A 734 20.29 -17.07 11.48
N SER A 735 20.97 -17.34 10.37
CA SER A 735 22.39 -17.74 10.38
C SER A 735 23.35 -16.63 10.83
N SER A 736 22.87 -15.42 11.06
CA SER A 736 23.69 -14.29 11.55
C SER A 736 23.88 -14.29 13.07
N ILE A 737 23.13 -15.11 13.80
CA ILE A 737 23.18 -15.19 15.27
C ILE A 737 23.71 -16.55 15.75
N GLU A 738 24.61 -16.51 16.74
CA GLU A 738 25.23 -17.71 17.30
C GLU A 738 24.25 -18.59 18.10
N THR A 739 23.16 -18.02 18.57
CA THR A 739 22.15 -18.71 19.40
C THR A 739 21.11 -19.47 18.59
N GLU A 740 21.14 -19.36 17.26
CA GLU A 740 20.17 -20.04 16.39
C GLU A 740 20.18 -21.55 16.63
N GLY A 741 19.03 -22.08 17.02
CA GLY A 741 18.87 -23.50 17.34
C GLY A 741 18.02 -24.27 16.35
N ASN A 742 17.41 -23.59 15.36
CA ASN A 742 16.56 -24.25 14.39
C ASN A 742 17.37 -24.96 13.33
N SER A 743 16.98 -26.18 13.00
CA SER A 743 17.56 -26.95 11.91
C SER A 743 16.49 -27.81 11.24
N ALA A 744 16.55 -27.92 9.92
CA ALA A 744 15.66 -28.76 9.13
C ALA A 744 16.46 -29.51 8.06
N TYR A 745 16.04 -30.72 7.70
CA TYR A 745 16.68 -31.44 6.60
C TYR A 745 16.30 -30.85 5.24
N GLN A 746 17.16 -31.03 4.24
CA GLN A 746 16.91 -30.59 2.87
C GLN A 746 15.58 -31.12 2.31
N ARG A 747 15.22 -32.39 2.64
CA ARG A 747 13.94 -33.00 2.24
C ARG A 747 12.73 -32.24 2.81
N ASP A 748 12.84 -31.72 4.04
CA ASP A 748 11.75 -31.01 4.71
C ASP A 748 11.58 -29.62 4.09
N VAL A 749 12.70 -28.95 3.79
CA VAL A 749 12.69 -27.68 3.04
C VAL A 749 12.02 -27.87 1.68
N ALA A 750 12.43 -28.93 0.92
CA ALA A 750 11.81 -29.26 -0.37
C ALA A 750 10.30 -29.55 -0.23
N GLN A 751 9.86 -30.22 0.85
CA GLN A 751 8.43 -30.42 1.14
C GLN A 751 7.68 -29.08 1.33
N GLY A 752 8.28 -28.12 2.03
CA GLY A 752 7.71 -26.77 2.16
C GLY A 752 7.58 -26.08 0.80
N GLU A 753 8.61 -26.18 -0.04
CA GLU A 753 8.62 -25.60 -1.40
C GLU A 753 7.55 -26.24 -2.32
N THR A 754 7.33 -27.57 -2.24
CA THR A 754 6.24 -28.22 -3.00
C THR A 754 4.83 -27.74 -2.59
N LYS A 755 4.70 -27.15 -1.41
CA LYS A 755 3.47 -26.50 -0.93
C LYS A 755 3.41 -25.01 -1.23
N ASN A 756 4.32 -24.53 -2.07
CA ASN A 756 4.47 -23.14 -2.49
C ASN A 756 4.84 -22.20 -1.32
N TRP A 757 5.82 -22.62 -0.49
CA TRP A 757 6.44 -21.80 0.55
C TRP A 757 7.87 -21.42 0.18
N LEU A 758 8.21 -20.15 0.35
CA LEU A 758 9.58 -19.66 0.29
C LEU A 758 10.21 -19.81 1.67
N VAL A 759 11.12 -20.78 1.82
CA VAL A 759 11.81 -21.03 3.09
C VAL A 759 13.08 -20.19 3.16
N LEU A 760 13.18 -19.34 4.19
CA LEU A 760 14.19 -18.30 4.30
C LEU A 760 15.02 -18.43 5.57
N ASP A 761 16.29 -18.08 5.43
CA ASP A 761 17.21 -17.70 6.49
C ASP A 761 17.16 -16.17 6.59
N PHE A 762 16.78 -15.62 7.75
CA PHE A 762 16.60 -14.18 7.97
C PHE A 762 17.91 -13.41 7.81
N ASN A 763 19.07 -14.03 8.15
CA ASN A 763 20.41 -13.49 7.95
C ASN A 763 20.59 -12.04 8.47
N GLY A 764 20.01 -11.76 9.63
CA GLY A 764 20.15 -10.51 10.39
C GLY A 764 19.23 -9.38 9.99
N SER A 765 18.56 -9.44 8.84
CA SER A 765 17.54 -8.46 8.45
C SER A 765 16.64 -8.96 7.32
N PRO A 766 15.42 -8.41 7.18
CA PRO A 766 14.51 -8.75 6.07
C PRO A 766 15.12 -8.50 4.67
N THR A 767 16.02 -7.51 4.56
CA THR A 767 16.70 -7.15 3.31
C THR A 767 17.89 -8.03 2.97
N LYS A 768 18.38 -8.83 3.95
CA LYS A 768 19.47 -9.80 3.77
C LYS A 768 18.99 -11.23 3.77
N ALA A 769 17.68 -11.44 3.92
CA ALA A 769 17.11 -12.77 3.95
C ALA A 769 17.45 -13.53 2.65
N LYS A 770 17.87 -14.78 2.79
CA LYS A 770 18.27 -15.67 1.69
C LYS A 770 17.55 -17.02 1.83
N ARG A 771 17.52 -17.81 0.76
CA ARG A 771 16.92 -19.14 0.81
C ARG A 771 17.65 -20.02 1.83
N TYR A 772 16.90 -20.66 2.71
CA TYR A 772 17.39 -21.67 3.62
C TYR A 772 17.45 -23.04 2.89
N LYS A 773 18.61 -23.65 2.85
CA LYS A 773 18.82 -24.90 2.09
C LYS A 773 18.63 -26.17 2.93
N GLY A 774 18.54 -26.04 4.24
CA GLY A 774 18.51 -27.19 5.14
C GLY A 774 19.88 -27.82 5.36
N VAL A 775 19.96 -28.66 6.39
CA VAL A 775 21.13 -29.53 6.64
C VAL A 775 21.02 -30.79 5.76
N PRO A 776 22.13 -31.42 5.39
CA PRO A 776 22.12 -32.65 4.59
C PRO A 776 21.17 -33.69 5.20
N ASN A 777 20.43 -34.38 4.34
CA ASN A 777 19.65 -35.52 4.79
C ASN A 777 20.60 -36.55 5.41
N PRO A 778 20.20 -37.20 6.53
CA PRO A 778 21.02 -38.31 7.02
C PRO A 778 21.18 -39.30 5.88
N ASN A 779 22.43 -39.64 5.55
CA ASN A 779 22.68 -40.72 4.60
C ASN A 779 21.83 -41.91 5.04
N PRO A 780 21.08 -42.57 4.14
CA PRO A 780 20.55 -43.87 4.45
C PRO A 780 21.77 -44.68 4.89
N ILE A 781 21.84 -45.01 6.17
CA ILE A 781 22.88 -45.92 6.65
C ILE A 781 22.64 -47.15 5.80
N GLU A 782 23.58 -47.48 4.88
CA GLU A 782 23.71 -48.85 4.36
C GLU A 782 24.01 -49.71 5.58
N LEU A 783 22.94 -50.17 6.24
CA LEU A 783 23.07 -51.21 7.23
C LEU A 783 23.72 -52.39 6.51
N PRO A 784 24.84 -52.93 7.02
CA PRO A 784 25.32 -54.21 6.55
C PRO A 784 24.13 -55.17 6.53
N LEU A 785 23.96 -55.95 5.49
CA LEU A 785 22.82 -56.86 5.21
C LEU A 785 22.67 -57.98 6.25
N GLN A 786 22.94 -57.74 7.54
CA GLN A 786 22.80 -58.69 8.64
C GLN A 786 22.32 -57.94 9.86
N GLN A 787 21.03 -58.04 10.16
CA GLN A 787 20.24 -57.73 11.37
C GLN A 787 19.18 -56.64 11.18
N SER A 788 18.19 -56.87 10.31
CA SER A 788 16.94 -56.11 10.37
C SER A 788 15.95 -56.84 11.27
N TRP A 789 15.56 -56.19 12.39
CA TRP A 789 14.42 -56.67 13.16
C TRP A 789 13.16 -56.66 12.33
N VAL A 790 12.37 -57.73 12.44
CA VAL A 790 11.16 -57.92 11.64
C VAL A 790 9.95 -57.70 12.54
N VAL A 791 8.99 -56.93 12.05
CA VAL A 791 7.71 -56.68 12.76
C VAL A 791 6.59 -57.39 11.98
N ALA A 792 5.91 -58.30 12.62
CA ALA A 792 4.73 -58.96 12.05
C ALA A 792 3.59 -58.86 13.02
N GLN A 793 2.36 -58.59 12.54
CA GLN A 793 1.17 -58.70 13.32
C GLN A 793 0.56 -60.09 13.15
N VAL A 794 0.33 -60.78 14.30
CA VAL A 794 -0.32 -62.09 14.35
C VAL A 794 -1.57 -61.97 15.26
N GLY A 795 -2.72 -61.82 14.64
CA GLY A 795 -3.94 -61.53 15.39
C GLY A 795 -3.90 -60.14 16.05
N ARG A 796 -4.05 -60.12 17.38
CA ARG A 796 -3.97 -58.89 18.17
C ARG A 796 -2.56 -58.62 18.75
N GLU A 797 -1.59 -59.45 18.45
CA GLU A 797 -0.24 -59.31 18.93
C GLU A 797 0.70 -58.80 17.84
N LEU A 798 1.56 -57.84 18.20
CA LEU A 798 2.65 -57.37 17.39
C LEU A 798 3.91 -58.17 17.78
N GLN A 799 4.41 -58.99 16.89
CA GLN A 799 5.62 -59.79 17.12
C GLN A 799 6.82 -59.06 16.52
N ILE A 800 7.81 -58.81 17.32
CA ILE A 800 9.07 -58.19 16.95
C ILE A 800 10.16 -59.27 17.06
N ARG A 801 10.84 -59.58 15.96
CA ARG A 801 11.86 -60.62 15.85
C ARG A 801 13.21 -60.03 15.44
N HIS A 802 14.26 -60.71 15.84
CA HIS A 802 15.64 -60.36 15.50
C HIS A 802 16.15 -59.04 16.12
N MET A 803 15.48 -58.54 17.16
CA MET A 803 15.98 -57.40 17.94
C MET A 803 16.95 -57.92 19.01
N PRO A 804 18.10 -57.26 19.25
CA PRO A 804 19.05 -57.72 20.27
C PRO A 804 18.40 -57.70 21.68
N ILE A 805 18.71 -58.74 22.46
CA ILE A 805 18.25 -58.82 23.86
C ILE A 805 18.94 -57.72 24.67
N GLY A 806 18.17 -56.99 25.48
CA GLY A 806 18.69 -55.86 26.24
C GLY A 806 18.36 -54.49 25.66
N GLU A 807 17.95 -54.41 24.43
CA GLU A 807 17.57 -53.14 23.77
C GLU A 807 16.20 -52.67 24.26
N GLU A 808 16.05 -51.36 24.31
CA GLU A 808 14.76 -50.71 24.67
C GLU A 808 13.90 -50.47 23.43
N LEU A 809 12.65 -50.88 23.52
CA LEU A 809 11.62 -50.65 22.53
C LEU A 809 10.61 -49.64 23.07
N PHE A 810 10.31 -48.64 22.27
CA PHE A 810 9.31 -47.61 22.52
C PHE A 810 8.18 -47.69 21.49
N ILE A 811 6.96 -47.50 21.91
CA ILE A 811 5.77 -47.41 21.05
C ILE A 811 5.13 -46.06 21.28
N PHE A 812 4.98 -45.31 20.24
CA PHE A 812 4.35 -44.00 20.27
C PHE A 812 3.06 -43.98 19.44
N SER A 813 2.11 -43.12 19.81
CA SER A 813 1.03 -42.74 18.91
C SER A 813 1.60 -41.98 17.68
N PRO A 814 0.84 -41.86 16.58
CA PRO A 814 1.24 -41.00 15.45
C PRO A 814 1.48 -39.54 15.82
N THR A 815 0.90 -39.10 16.95
CA THR A 815 1.07 -37.74 17.51
C THR A 815 2.27 -37.62 18.46
N GLY A 816 3.11 -38.67 18.59
CA GLY A 816 4.33 -38.65 19.41
C GLY A 816 4.12 -38.97 20.90
N VAL A 817 2.92 -39.33 21.34
CA VAL A 817 2.69 -39.72 22.74
C VAL A 817 3.22 -41.12 22.98
N LEU A 818 4.07 -41.31 23.98
CA LEU A 818 4.59 -42.62 24.35
C LEU A 818 3.43 -43.49 24.90
N LEU A 819 3.15 -44.57 24.25
CA LEU A 819 2.09 -45.54 24.58
C LEU A 819 2.65 -46.70 25.39
N TYR A 820 3.86 -47.16 25.11
CA TYR A 820 4.45 -48.30 25.78
C TYR A 820 6.00 -48.27 25.67
N ARG A 821 6.68 -48.85 26.71
CA ARG A 821 8.11 -49.03 26.74
C ARG A 821 8.43 -50.38 27.33
N THR A 822 9.31 -51.14 26.68
CA THR A 822 9.80 -52.40 27.22
C THR A 822 11.25 -52.66 26.79
N THR A 823 11.93 -53.52 27.55
CA THR A 823 13.24 -54.03 27.13
C THR A 823 13.07 -55.40 26.51
N VAL A 824 13.72 -55.63 25.40
CA VAL A 824 13.69 -56.89 24.67
C VAL A 824 14.39 -57.98 25.53
N ARG A 825 13.62 -59.02 25.93
CA ARG A 825 14.10 -60.10 26.81
C ARG A 825 14.27 -61.43 26.11
N GLU A 826 13.66 -61.58 24.93
CA GLU A 826 13.63 -62.85 24.19
C GLU A 826 13.77 -62.57 22.69
N GLU A 827 14.16 -63.59 21.89
CA GLU A 827 14.27 -63.46 20.45
C GLU A 827 13.01 -63.02 19.70
N VAL A 828 11.84 -63.20 20.34
CA VAL A 828 10.54 -62.76 19.84
C VAL A 828 9.84 -62.03 20.95
N THR A 829 9.73 -60.71 20.83
CA THR A 829 8.96 -59.91 21.79
C THR A 829 7.56 -59.69 21.26
N SER A 830 6.55 -60.17 22.00
CA SER A 830 5.13 -60.01 21.66
C SER A 830 4.49 -58.90 22.50
N ILE A 831 3.71 -58.06 21.87
CA ILE A 831 3.01 -56.93 22.49
C ILE A 831 1.54 -56.95 22.04
N ASP A 832 0.63 -56.99 23.01
CA ASP A 832 -0.79 -56.88 22.75
C ASP A 832 -1.15 -55.48 22.29
N THR A 833 -1.83 -55.37 21.17
CA THR A 833 -2.18 -54.13 20.50
C THR A 833 -3.67 -53.75 20.62
N THR A 834 -4.43 -54.44 21.51
CA THR A 834 -5.88 -54.29 21.64
C THR A 834 -6.30 -52.83 21.89
N ASP A 835 -5.53 -52.09 22.71
CA ASP A 835 -5.85 -50.73 23.11
C ASP A 835 -5.07 -49.66 22.32
N TYR A 836 -4.34 -50.01 21.27
CA TYR A 836 -3.53 -49.07 20.52
C TYR A 836 -4.29 -48.46 19.32
N PRO A 837 -3.93 -47.23 18.89
CA PRO A 837 -4.49 -46.61 17.70
C PRO A 837 -4.18 -47.44 16.45
N PRO A 838 -4.92 -47.27 15.34
CA PRO A 838 -4.74 -48.05 14.11
C PRO A 838 -3.38 -47.84 13.44
N GLN A 839 -2.64 -46.85 13.86
CA GLN A 839 -1.23 -46.64 13.48
C GLN A 839 -0.41 -46.35 14.74
N ILE A 840 0.79 -46.91 14.79
CA ILE A 840 1.74 -46.68 15.85
C ILE A 840 3.14 -46.43 15.27
N VAL A 841 3.99 -45.77 16.02
CA VAL A 841 5.41 -45.60 15.70
C VAL A 841 6.22 -46.46 16.66
N LEU A 842 6.93 -47.45 16.13
CA LEU A 842 7.91 -48.23 16.90
C LEU A 842 9.26 -47.55 16.81
N SER A 843 9.91 -47.37 17.96
CA SER A 843 11.26 -46.81 18.03
C SER A 843 12.17 -47.69 18.89
N ALA A 844 13.31 -48.05 18.32
CA ALA A 844 14.35 -48.81 19.03
C ALA A 844 15.72 -48.58 18.36
N MET A 845 16.81 -48.62 19.13
CA MET A 845 18.17 -48.51 18.59
C MET A 845 18.43 -47.29 17.71
N GLY A 846 17.75 -46.15 18.00
CA GLY A 846 17.84 -44.93 17.18
C GLY A 846 17.04 -44.97 15.87
N HIS A 847 16.21 -45.96 15.64
CA HIS A 847 15.39 -46.12 14.44
C HIS A 847 13.90 -46.10 14.82
N SER A 848 13.09 -45.47 14.01
CA SER A 848 11.63 -45.47 14.14
C SER A 848 10.94 -46.00 12.90
N ARG A 849 9.86 -46.77 13.08
CA ARG A 849 9.08 -47.37 12.00
C ARG A 849 7.59 -47.21 12.26
N VAL A 850 6.88 -46.66 11.31
CA VAL A 850 5.41 -46.59 11.38
C VAL A 850 4.82 -47.95 11.02
N VAL A 851 3.95 -48.47 11.87
CA VAL A 851 3.24 -49.74 11.70
C VAL A 851 1.75 -49.49 11.70
N ALA A 852 1.08 -49.89 10.62
CA ALA A 852 -0.39 -49.92 10.57
C ALA A 852 -0.86 -51.22 11.21
N LEU A 853 -1.74 -51.11 12.21
CA LEU A 853 -2.35 -52.27 12.86
C LEU A 853 -3.65 -52.69 12.13
N SER A 854 -3.70 -53.89 11.62
CA SER A 854 -4.94 -54.45 11.06
C SER A 854 -5.86 -54.84 12.23
N ARG A 855 -7.01 -54.21 12.34
CA ARG A 855 -8.10 -54.69 13.17
C ARG A 855 -8.84 -55.77 12.37
N GLY A 856 -8.50 -57.02 12.60
CA GLY A 856 -9.30 -58.12 12.10
C GLY A 856 -10.75 -57.97 12.59
N GLU A 857 -11.76 -58.15 11.69
CA GLU A 857 -13.18 -58.26 12.01
C GLU A 857 -13.46 -59.34 13.07
#